data_6f4d27149ab84b67a0c801b135a4de63
#
_entry.id   6f4d27149ab84b67a0c801b135a4de63
#
_cell.length_a   1.000
_cell.length_b   1.000
_cell.length_c   1.000
_cell.angle_alpha   90.00
_cell.angle_beta   90.00
_cell.angle_gamma   90.00
#
_symmetry.space_group_name_H-M   'P 1'
#
loop_
_entity.id
_entity.type
_entity.pdbx_description
1 polymer ?
#
loop_
_entity_poly.entity_id
_entity_poly.type
_entity_poly.pdbx_seq_one_letter_code
_entity_poly.pdbx_strand_id
1 'polypeptide(L)'
;MAHFIYSAFCDEAGESTIGGQMAACKLNGITHMELRGFGKDLNINNLTTTQAEEMKAEIDREGMKVSSIGSGYGKINIKDDFAPHFEAFKNTVEVAKILEAKYIRLFSFYFSEGDSYEQYRDEVIRRVKAMTDYASEQGLICCHENEKGIYGDNAERCLDILKACDGKLKAVFDPANFVQCGVDTLKAYELLEDYIEYFHIKDALYENSEVVPAGEGDGKVEEILRKYDQHKKTVILSLEPHLKVFAGLSNLEAEGESSREMKVNAFATHAESFKVAADAMYAIVDKIHPIRFGVIGMGNMGTSHAKSILDGKVRGMKITAVADIEPAKLEWSKTNLPWAKLYNSGDELLESGVVDAVIICTPHYSHPELVMKALSNGVHVVSEKPAGVYTKQVREMNEFAEKYDKTFAMMFNQRTNCVYRKIKEIVDSKQYGEIRRVNWIITDWYRTQAYYNSGGWRATWIGEGGGVLLNQSPHQLDLWQWICGMPTKVRAFCHEGKWHDVEIEDDVTIYAEYPNGATGVFVTSTGDFPGSNRLEITLDKAKLVCEKGEKITLYELEESLTENIAECENGFATIPYKEIEVETDGINDQHPGVLNAFSDHILYGTPLIAEGAEGINGLMISNAAHLSSWTNETVTLPIDEDKFYDLLMEKVASSKAKENVVSKVTEDMSSTF
;
A
#
# COMPACT_ATOMS: atom_id res chain seq x y z
N MET A 1 20.51 8.66 -7.51
CA MET A 1 19.13 9.11 -7.44
C MET A 1 18.95 9.90 -6.17
N ALA A 2 18.09 10.89 -6.14
CA ALA A 2 17.69 11.59 -4.93
C ALA A 2 16.86 10.65 -4.03
N HIS A 3 16.86 10.91 -2.73
CA HIS A 3 15.97 10.22 -1.79
C HIS A 3 14.79 11.15 -1.47
N PHE A 4 13.58 10.78 -1.91
CA PHE A 4 12.37 11.55 -1.67
C PHE A 4 11.72 11.15 -0.34
N ILE A 5 11.46 12.15 0.51
CA ILE A 5 10.68 12.02 1.74
C ILE A 5 9.30 12.60 1.48
N TYR A 6 8.24 11.80 1.71
CA TYR A 6 6.86 12.23 1.47
C TYR A 6 6.27 12.89 2.70
N SER A 7 5.81 14.12 2.53
CA SER A 7 5.17 14.96 3.54
C SER A 7 3.89 15.58 3.01
N ALA A 8 3.05 16.12 3.87
CA ALA A 8 1.84 16.83 3.46
C ALA A 8 1.30 17.81 4.50
N PHE A 9 0.54 18.78 4.03
CA PHE A 9 -0.42 19.58 4.80
C PHE A 9 -1.72 18.79 4.99
N CYS A 10 -1.79 17.97 6.04
CA CYS A 10 -2.91 17.04 6.24
C CYS A 10 -4.19 17.69 6.78
N ASP A 11 -4.18 18.96 7.15
CA ASP A 11 -5.38 19.76 7.41
C ASP A 11 -6.27 19.89 6.16
N GLU A 12 -5.70 19.71 4.96
CA GLU A 12 -6.44 19.70 3.69
C GLU A 12 -7.20 18.38 3.43
N ALA A 13 -6.91 17.31 4.17
CA ALA A 13 -7.74 16.10 4.16
C ALA A 13 -9.08 16.28 4.90
N GLY A 14 -9.32 17.47 5.47
CA GLY A 14 -10.53 17.81 6.22
C GLY A 14 -10.47 17.47 7.71
N GLU A 15 -9.30 17.09 8.20
CA GLU A 15 -9.08 16.66 9.57
C GLU A 15 -8.63 17.82 10.48
N SER A 16 -9.33 18.02 11.59
CA SER A 16 -9.09 19.11 12.54
C SER A 16 -8.23 18.73 13.74
N THR A 17 -7.95 17.43 13.94
CA THR A 17 -7.14 16.91 15.03
C THR A 17 -5.85 16.29 14.52
N ILE A 18 -4.80 16.31 15.34
CA ILE A 18 -3.52 15.69 14.95
C ILE A 18 -3.68 14.18 14.67
N GLY A 19 -4.49 13.47 15.45
CA GLY A 19 -4.77 12.06 15.23
C GLY A 19 -5.45 11.79 13.88
N GLY A 20 -6.45 12.59 13.51
CA GLY A 20 -7.10 12.51 12.19
C GLY A 20 -6.13 12.82 11.04
N GLN A 21 -5.30 13.86 11.20
CA GLN A 21 -4.29 14.22 10.20
C GLN A 21 -3.25 13.11 10.01
N MET A 22 -2.78 12.47 11.09
CA MET A 22 -1.89 11.30 11.02
C MET A 22 -2.54 10.12 10.31
N ALA A 23 -3.82 9.86 10.59
CA ALA A 23 -4.56 8.78 9.92
C ALA A 23 -4.67 9.05 8.41
N ALA A 24 -4.97 10.29 8.00
CA ALA A 24 -5.01 10.68 6.60
C ALA A 24 -3.64 10.53 5.91
N CYS A 25 -2.54 10.91 6.57
CA CYS A 25 -1.19 10.67 6.08
C CYS A 25 -0.94 9.18 5.84
N LYS A 26 -1.14 8.36 6.87
CA LYS A 26 -0.89 6.91 6.82
C LYS A 26 -1.71 6.22 5.71
N LEU A 27 -2.98 6.60 5.59
CA LEU A 27 -3.87 6.06 4.54
C LEU A 27 -3.34 6.31 3.12
N ASN A 28 -2.59 7.41 2.94
CA ASN A 28 -2.02 7.80 1.66
C ASN A 28 -0.50 7.53 1.55
N GLY A 29 0.09 6.72 2.44
CA GLY A 29 1.52 6.37 2.38
C GLY A 29 2.48 7.51 2.71
N ILE A 30 2.01 8.57 3.37
CA ILE A 30 2.80 9.74 3.75
C ILE A 30 3.35 9.54 5.17
N THR A 31 4.66 9.68 5.34
CA THR A 31 5.36 9.37 6.59
C THR A 31 5.69 10.59 7.44
N HIS A 32 5.63 11.78 6.85
CA HIS A 32 5.95 13.04 7.50
C HIS A 32 4.78 14.02 7.35
N MET A 33 4.71 14.99 8.26
CA MET A 33 3.70 16.04 8.23
C MET A 33 4.34 17.42 8.19
N GLU A 34 3.84 18.28 7.35
CA GLU A 34 4.04 19.73 7.43
C GLU A 34 2.87 20.31 8.21
N LEU A 35 3.13 20.81 9.43
CA LEU A 35 2.08 21.21 10.34
C LEU A 35 1.67 22.66 10.13
N ARG A 36 0.36 22.91 9.93
CA ARG A 36 -0.21 24.24 9.68
C ARG A 36 -1.44 24.53 10.54
N GLY A 37 -2.56 23.86 10.29
CA GLY A 37 -3.84 24.13 10.91
C GLY A 37 -4.43 22.95 11.69
N PHE A 38 -5.19 23.26 12.76
CA PHE A 38 -5.87 22.27 13.59
C PHE A 38 -7.33 22.73 13.80
N GLY A 39 -8.10 22.77 12.73
CA GLY A 39 -9.46 23.31 12.71
C GLY A 39 -9.50 24.82 12.51
N LYS A 40 -10.57 25.48 13.03
CA LYS A 40 -10.85 26.88 12.74
C LYS A 40 -9.96 27.89 13.51
N ASP A 41 -9.68 27.58 14.79
CA ASP A 41 -9.14 28.57 15.74
C ASP A 41 -7.70 28.27 16.18
N LEU A 42 -7.22 27.03 15.95
CA LEU A 42 -5.89 26.61 16.33
C LEU A 42 -5.04 26.39 15.08
N ASN A 43 -3.86 27.00 15.06
CA ASN A 43 -2.85 26.81 14.03
C ASN A 43 -1.44 26.84 14.66
N ILE A 44 -0.46 26.50 13.86
CA ILE A 44 0.93 26.38 14.35
C ILE A 44 1.49 27.69 14.90
N ASN A 45 1.03 28.86 14.44
CA ASN A 45 1.54 30.17 14.87
C ASN A 45 1.03 30.55 16.27
N ASN A 46 -0.12 29.99 16.72
CA ASN A 46 -0.72 30.26 18.02
C ASN A 46 -0.69 29.06 18.99
N LEU A 47 0.01 27.99 18.61
CA LEU A 47 0.20 26.81 19.45
C LEU A 47 1.06 27.15 20.67
N THR A 48 0.64 26.72 21.85
CA THR A 48 1.46 26.86 23.07
C THR A 48 2.48 25.72 23.14
N THR A 49 3.56 25.92 23.91
CA THR A 49 4.57 24.88 24.14
C THR A 49 3.98 23.63 24.79
N THR A 50 3.04 23.76 25.75
CA THR A 50 2.33 22.63 26.38
C THR A 50 1.53 21.83 25.34
N GLN A 51 0.77 22.50 24.47
CA GLN A 51 0.06 21.83 23.38
C GLN A 51 1.01 21.13 22.41
N ALA A 52 2.17 21.74 22.13
CA ALA A 52 3.19 21.12 21.30
C ALA A 52 3.77 19.85 21.93
N GLU A 53 4.00 19.83 23.25
CA GLU A 53 4.45 18.64 24.00
C GLU A 53 3.43 17.49 23.94
N GLU A 54 2.13 17.81 24.15
CA GLU A 54 1.05 16.84 24.04
C GLU A 54 0.96 16.27 22.61
N MET A 55 1.03 17.13 21.62
CA MET A 55 1.01 16.75 20.20
C MET A 55 2.22 15.89 19.83
N LYS A 56 3.43 16.25 20.30
CA LYS A 56 4.66 15.47 20.07
C LYS A 56 4.52 14.05 20.63
N ALA A 57 4.01 13.92 21.84
CA ALA A 57 3.80 12.60 22.46
C ALA A 57 2.81 11.71 21.66
N GLU A 58 1.81 12.32 21.02
CA GLU A 58 0.88 11.61 20.13
C GLU A 58 1.56 11.21 18.81
N ILE A 59 2.30 12.12 18.19
CA ILE A 59 3.05 11.87 16.95
C ILE A 59 4.05 10.73 17.13
N ASP A 60 4.80 10.74 18.25
CA ASP A 60 5.80 9.69 18.54
C ASP A 60 5.17 8.33 18.76
N ARG A 61 4.05 8.27 19.49
CA ARG A 61 3.30 7.02 19.71
C ARG A 61 2.85 6.39 18.38
N GLU A 62 2.50 7.22 17.43
CA GLU A 62 2.05 6.80 16.10
C GLU A 62 3.19 6.56 15.09
N GLY A 63 4.44 6.81 15.47
CA GLY A 63 5.62 6.62 14.63
C GLY A 63 5.73 7.58 13.45
N MET A 64 4.98 8.70 13.48
CA MET A 64 5.03 9.75 12.47
C MET A 64 6.14 10.76 12.77
N LYS A 65 6.48 11.61 11.80
CA LYS A 65 7.49 12.66 11.95
C LYS A 65 6.97 14.01 11.46
N VAL A 66 7.52 15.08 11.99
CA VAL A 66 7.27 16.43 11.50
C VAL A 66 8.41 16.84 10.56
N SER A 67 8.08 17.16 9.33
CA SER A 67 9.06 17.61 8.32
C SER A 67 9.36 19.07 8.43
N SER A 68 8.31 19.89 8.57
CA SER A 68 8.36 21.34 8.54
C SER A 68 7.21 21.94 9.35
N ILE A 69 7.40 23.17 9.77
CA ILE A 69 6.38 24.06 10.32
C ILE A 69 5.88 24.97 9.17
N GLY A 70 4.68 24.70 8.70
CA GLY A 70 4.00 25.46 7.65
C GLY A 70 3.45 26.78 8.17
N SER A 71 4.33 27.65 8.69
CA SER A 71 3.95 28.90 9.30
C SER A 71 3.47 29.95 8.29
N GLY A 72 2.70 30.93 8.77
CA GLY A 72 2.29 32.10 7.99
C GLY A 72 3.14 33.35 8.24
N TYR A 73 4.31 33.23 8.88
CA TYR A 73 5.13 34.41 9.16
C TYR A 73 5.65 35.06 7.89
N GLY A 74 5.45 36.41 7.83
CA GLY A 74 5.65 37.22 6.65
C GLY A 74 4.37 37.45 5.84
N LYS A 75 3.23 36.87 6.19
CA LYS A 75 1.90 37.19 5.60
C LYS A 75 1.20 38.32 6.38
N ILE A 76 1.92 39.42 6.63
CA ILE A 76 1.40 40.73 7.12
C ILE A 76 1.82 41.82 6.15
N ASN A 77 1.15 43.01 6.20
CA ASN A 77 1.56 44.09 5.37
C ASN A 77 2.93 44.63 5.80
N ILE A 78 3.77 45.03 4.84
CA ILE A 78 5.12 45.54 5.13
C ILE A 78 5.09 46.81 6.00
N LYS A 79 3.97 47.53 6.06
CA LYS A 79 3.76 48.76 6.86
C LYS A 79 3.32 48.43 8.31
N ASP A 80 2.91 47.17 8.59
CA ASP A 80 2.49 46.80 9.93
C ASP A 80 3.68 46.76 10.90
N ASP A 81 3.38 46.91 12.20
CA ASP A 81 4.41 46.77 13.23
C ASP A 81 4.96 45.36 13.27
N PHE A 82 6.26 45.25 13.04
CA PHE A 82 6.96 43.98 13.01
C PHE A 82 7.22 43.37 14.39
N ALA A 83 7.27 44.18 15.45
CA ALA A 83 7.69 43.71 16.76
C ALA A 83 6.77 42.60 17.34
N PRO A 84 5.43 42.74 17.35
CA PRO A 84 4.52 41.69 17.79
C PRO A 84 4.62 40.40 16.94
N HIS A 85 4.78 40.56 15.62
CA HIS A 85 4.93 39.47 14.68
C HIS A 85 6.23 38.67 14.94
N PHE A 86 7.32 39.34 15.24
CA PHE A 86 8.59 38.75 15.55
C PHE A 86 8.56 38.03 16.92
N GLU A 87 7.90 38.61 17.95
CA GLU A 87 7.73 37.92 19.25
C GLU A 87 6.89 36.64 19.10
N ALA A 88 5.82 36.66 18.32
CA ALA A 88 5.03 35.45 18.02
C ALA A 88 5.87 34.40 17.27
N PHE A 89 6.71 34.81 16.33
CA PHE A 89 7.64 33.93 15.63
C PHE A 89 8.60 33.21 16.59
N LYS A 90 9.11 33.90 17.60
CA LYS A 90 9.99 33.26 18.61
C LYS A 90 9.31 32.13 19.37
N ASN A 91 8.00 32.27 19.70
CA ASN A 91 7.23 31.16 20.30
C ASN A 91 7.13 29.98 19.34
N THR A 92 6.90 30.23 18.05
CA THR A 92 6.84 29.17 17.03
C THR A 92 8.18 28.45 16.85
N VAL A 93 9.29 29.15 17.03
CA VAL A 93 10.64 28.54 17.07
C VAL A 93 10.75 27.52 18.22
N GLU A 94 10.26 27.86 19.42
CA GLU A 94 10.25 26.91 20.54
C GLU A 94 9.30 25.72 20.28
N VAL A 95 8.12 25.95 19.71
CA VAL A 95 7.21 24.90 19.27
C VAL A 95 7.86 23.98 18.24
N ALA A 96 8.58 24.53 17.26
CA ALA A 96 9.29 23.74 16.24
C ALA A 96 10.36 22.82 16.86
N LYS A 97 11.08 23.30 17.87
CA LYS A 97 12.08 22.49 18.62
C LYS A 97 11.41 21.33 19.36
N ILE A 98 10.30 21.58 20.04
CA ILE A 98 9.53 20.53 20.75
C ILE A 98 9.04 19.48 19.78
N LEU A 99 8.52 19.89 18.62
CA LEU A 99 8.01 19.00 17.57
C LEU A 99 9.14 18.33 16.75
N GLU A 100 10.42 18.67 17.02
CA GLU A 100 11.59 18.18 16.28
C GLU A 100 11.53 18.47 14.78
N ALA A 101 10.82 19.54 14.39
CA ALA A 101 10.81 20.02 13.02
C ALA A 101 12.15 20.65 12.67
N LYS A 102 12.68 20.36 11.49
CA LYS A 102 13.93 20.95 11.01
C LYS A 102 13.73 22.32 10.35
N TYR A 103 12.59 22.51 9.70
CA TYR A 103 12.31 23.65 8.84
C TYR A 103 11.14 24.48 9.35
N ILE A 104 11.22 25.81 9.13
CA ILE A 104 10.12 26.73 9.35
C ILE A 104 9.92 27.54 8.05
N ARG A 105 8.72 27.45 7.47
CA ARG A 105 8.35 28.21 6.28
C ARG A 105 8.15 29.70 6.61
N LEU A 106 8.64 30.60 5.73
CA LEU A 106 8.46 32.05 5.80
C LEU A 106 7.98 32.62 4.47
N PHE A 107 7.39 33.81 4.56
CA PHE A 107 7.00 34.66 3.42
C PHE A 107 7.66 36.03 3.50
N SER A 108 7.49 36.86 2.48
CA SER A 108 8.21 38.16 2.34
C SER A 108 7.31 39.37 2.25
N PHE A 109 6.25 39.42 3.04
CA PHE A 109 5.32 40.50 3.33
C PHE A 109 4.44 40.96 2.17
N TYR A 110 3.20 41.28 2.48
CA TYR A 110 2.24 41.87 1.54
C TYR A 110 2.48 43.39 1.39
N PHE A 111 2.00 43.96 0.26
CA PHE A 111 2.09 45.35 -0.09
C PHE A 111 0.70 45.94 -0.25
N SER A 112 0.55 47.25 0.04
CA SER A 112 -0.68 48.00 -0.24
C SER A 112 -0.74 48.37 -1.72
N GLU A 113 -1.93 48.58 -2.24
CA GLU A 113 -2.12 49.04 -3.62
C GLU A 113 -1.33 50.33 -3.89
N GLY A 114 -0.54 50.32 -4.95
CA GLY A 114 0.32 51.44 -5.34
C GLY A 114 1.70 51.48 -4.70
N ASP A 115 2.03 50.53 -3.82
CA ASP A 115 3.38 50.39 -3.29
C ASP A 115 4.32 49.78 -4.35
N SER A 116 5.62 50.19 -4.31
CA SER A 116 6.65 49.54 -5.13
C SER A 116 7.48 48.59 -4.32
N TYR A 117 7.74 47.41 -4.86
CA TYR A 117 8.59 46.38 -4.22
C TYR A 117 10.00 46.90 -3.91
N GLU A 118 10.57 47.74 -4.81
CA GLU A 118 11.89 48.33 -4.69
C GLU A 118 12.00 49.28 -3.49
N GLN A 119 10.91 50.01 -3.22
CA GLN A 119 10.86 50.95 -2.10
C GLN A 119 11.01 50.29 -0.75
N TYR A 120 10.49 49.05 -0.60
CA TYR A 120 10.46 48.34 0.65
C TYR A 120 11.47 47.17 0.72
N ARG A 121 12.27 46.99 -0.33
CA ARG A 121 13.25 45.87 -0.41
C ARG A 121 14.10 45.73 0.85
N ASP A 122 14.71 46.79 1.28
CA ASP A 122 15.64 46.77 2.43
C ASP A 122 14.91 46.44 3.75
N GLU A 123 13.67 46.89 3.91
CA GLU A 123 12.85 46.54 5.07
C GLU A 123 12.38 45.08 5.03
N VAL A 124 12.01 44.53 3.87
CA VAL A 124 11.71 43.11 3.67
C VAL A 124 12.93 42.28 4.09
N ILE A 125 14.10 42.59 3.54
CA ILE A 125 15.33 41.88 3.85
C ILE A 125 15.65 41.96 5.34
N ARG A 126 15.54 43.13 5.95
CA ARG A 126 15.79 43.31 7.39
C ARG A 126 14.90 42.42 8.25
N ARG A 127 13.59 42.34 7.94
CA ARG A 127 12.63 41.53 8.69
C ARG A 127 12.84 40.04 8.49
N VAL A 128 13.00 39.57 7.24
CA VAL A 128 13.26 38.17 6.92
C VAL A 128 14.59 37.72 7.57
N LYS A 129 15.65 38.58 7.45
CA LYS A 129 16.94 38.24 8.06
C LYS A 129 16.85 38.18 9.57
N ALA A 130 16.09 39.02 10.25
CA ALA A 130 15.90 38.98 11.70
C ALA A 130 15.27 37.64 12.14
N MET A 131 14.22 37.18 11.44
CA MET A 131 13.61 35.86 11.72
C MET A 131 14.56 34.70 11.42
N THR A 132 15.25 34.75 10.28
CA THR A 132 16.20 33.70 9.86
C THR A 132 17.39 33.59 10.81
N ASP A 133 17.99 34.70 11.21
CA ASP A 133 19.12 34.73 12.13
C ASP A 133 18.72 34.15 13.49
N TYR A 134 17.55 34.54 14.03
CA TYR A 134 17.05 34.02 15.29
C TYR A 134 16.81 32.50 15.24
N ALA A 135 16.13 32.00 14.21
CA ALA A 135 15.89 30.55 14.05
C ALA A 135 17.19 29.78 13.88
N SER A 136 18.14 30.32 13.09
CA SER A 136 19.46 29.71 12.89
C SER A 136 20.26 29.57 14.19
N GLU A 137 20.22 30.59 15.08
CA GLU A 137 20.82 30.53 16.40
C GLU A 137 20.21 29.44 17.30
N GLN A 138 18.96 29.07 17.05
CA GLN A 138 18.26 27.97 17.73
C GLN A 138 18.42 26.61 17.02
N GLY A 139 19.21 26.51 15.95
CA GLY A 139 19.48 25.28 15.22
C GLY A 139 18.42 24.89 14.17
N LEU A 140 17.53 25.82 13.83
CA LEU A 140 16.47 25.62 12.83
C LEU A 140 16.80 26.36 11.53
N ILE A 141 16.21 25.89 10.42
CA ILE A 141 16.38 26.45 9.09
C ILE A 141 15.07 27.10 8.65
N CYS A 142 15.10 28.41 8.35
CA CYS A 142 13.99 29.06 7.69
C CYS A 142 14.03 28.79 6.19
N CYS A 143 12.86 28.55 5.61
CA CYS A 143 12.69 28.34 4.17
C CYS A 143 11.66 29.36 3.64
N HIS A 144 12.06 30.21 2.69
CA HIS A 144 11.17 31.16 2.02
C HIS A 144 10.38 30.45 0.92
N GLU A 145 9.07 30.60 0.95
CA GLU A 145 8.18 30.14 -0.11
C GLU A 145 7.86 31.30 -1.07
N ASN A 146 7.96 31.03 -2.38
CA ASN A 146 7.44 31.91 -3.40
C ASN A 146 5.90 31.95 -3.34
N GLU A 147 5.32 33.14 -3.34
CA GLU A 147 3.86 33.35 -3.19
C GLU A 147 3.41 34.63 -3.89
N LYS A 148 2.16 34.66 -4.31
CA LYS A 148 1.53 35.79 -4.94
C LYS A 148 1.37 36.97 -3.98
N GLY A 149 1.61 38.21 -4.47
CA GLY A 149 1.36 39.43 -3.72
C GLY A 149 2.37 39.79 -2.63
N ILE A 150 3.43 39.02 -2.48
CA ILE A 150 4.56 39.33 -1.57
C ILE A 150 5.80 39.72 -2.35
N TYR A 151 6.86 40.19 -1.69
CA TYR A 151 8.09 40.57 -2.38
C TYR A 151 8.65 39.46 -3.27
N GLY A 152 8.66 38.23 -2.75
CA GLY A 152 9.15 37.02 -3.43
C GLY A 152 8.10 36.35 -4.32
N ASP A 153 7.39 37.09 -5.16
CA ASP A 153 6.41 36.56 -6.13
C ASP A 153 7.04 36.14 -7.46
N ASN A 154 8.33 36.42 -7.67
CA ASN A 154 9.10 35.93 -8.81
C ASN A 154 10.48 35.43 -8.40
N ALA A 155 11.15 34.69 -9.29
CA ALA A 155 12.40 33.99 -8.99
C ALA A 155 13.57 34.93 -8.68
N GLU A 156 13.65 36.08 -9.35
CA GLU A 156 14.71 37.07 -9.15
C GLU A 156 14.64 37.69 -7.76
N ARG A 157 13.43 38.06 -7.30
CA ARG A 157 13.22 38.62 -5.96
C ARG A 157 13.37 37.53 -4.86
N CYS A 158 12.97 36.28 -5.12
CA CYS A 158 13.29 35.18 -4.25
C CYS A 158 14.81 35.03 -4.07
N LEU A 159 15.57 35.03 -5.17
CA LEU A 159 17.05 34.95 -5.12
C LEU A 159 17.67 36.11 -4.37
N ASP A 160 17.12 37.33 -4.52
CA ASP A 160 17.59 38.53 -3.83
C ASP A 160 17.50 38.37 -2.30
N ILE A 161 16.36 37.88 -1.78
CA ILE A 161 16.18 37.59 -0.35
C ILE A 161 17.14 36.50 0.11
N LEU A 162 17.22 35.39 -0.64
CA LEU A 162 18.07 34.26 -0.29
C LEU A 162 19.55 34.65 -0.18
N LYS A 163 20.05 35.42 -1.12
CA LYS A 163 21.42 35.97 -1.09
C LYS A 163 21.66 36.92 0.06
N ALA A 164 20.69 37.78 0.38
CA ALA A 164 20.81 38.77 1.45
C ALA A 164 20.83 38.13 2.86
N CYS A 165 20.41 36.88 3.00
CA CYS A 165 20.41 36.12 4.27
C CYS A 165 21.67 35.26 4.46
N ASP A 166 22.76 35.52 3.74
CA ASP A 166 24.10 34.92 3.95
C ASP A 166 24.09 33.37 3.98
N GLY A 167 23.23 32.72 3.20
CA GLY A 167 23.10 31.26 3.09
C GLY A 167 22.31 30.56 4.20
N LYS A 168 21.84 31.31 5.21
CA LYS A 168 21.02 30.77 6.31
C LYS A 168 19.57 30.55 5.91
N LEU A 169 19.02 31.33 4.99
CA LEU A 169 17.70 31.16 4.42
C LEU A 169 17.76 30.20 3.25
N LYS A 170 16.82 29.29 3.19
CA LYS A 170 16.63 28.34 2.11
C LYS A 170 15.31 28.58 1.38
N ALA A 171 15.03 27.79 0.34
CA ALA A 171 13.80 27.90 -0.45
C ALA A 171 12.88 26.72 -0.26
N VAL A 172 11.59 26.97 -0.15
CA VAL A 172 10.52 26.07 -0.57
C VAL A 172 10.19 26.41 -2.00
N PHE A 173 10.21 25.45 -2.88
CA PHE A 173 9.86 25.65 -4.28
C PHE A 173 8.44 25.18 -4.53
N ASP A 174 7.53 26.13 -4.83
CA ASP A 174 6.15 25.83 -5.21
C ASP A 174 5.94 26.19 -6.70
N PRO A 175 5.78 25.16 -7.56
CA PRO A 175 5.57 25.37 -8.99
C PRO A 175 4.25 26.10 -9.29
N ALA A 176 3.16 25.77 -8.58
CA ALA A 176 1.84 26.38 -8.83
C ALA A 176 1.82 27.87 -8.52
N ASN A 177 2.44 28.29 -7.42
CA ASN A 177 2.54 29.69 -7.06
C ASN A 177 3.32 30.50 -8.11
N PHE A 178 4.36 29.93 -8.72
CA PHE A 178 5.04 30.54 -9.85
C PHE A 178 4.15 30.64 -11.09
N VAL A 179 3.39 29.57 -11.42
CA VAL A 179 2.40 29.61 -12.52
C VAL A 179 1.39 30.70 -12.30
N GLN A 180 0.82 30.85 -11.11
CA GLN A 180 -0.16 31.87 -10.76
C GLN A 180 0.40 33.32 -10.84
N CYS A 181 1.73 33.47 -10.69
CA CYS A 181 2.44 34.71 -10.90
C CYS A 181 2.91 34.91 -12.34
N GLY A 182 2.57 34.03 -13.27
CA GLY A 182 3.00 34.11 -14.67
C GLY A 182 4.50 33.86 -14.90
N VAL A 183 5.18 33.20 -13.97
CA VAL A 183 6.61 32.93 -13.98
C VAL A 183 6.90 31.58 -14.67
N ASP A 184 7.90 31.53 -15.54
CA ASP A 184 8.42 30.29 -16.13
C ASP A 184 9.09 29.45 -15.04
N THR A 185 8.46 28.33 -14.70
CA THR A 185 8.85 27.48 -13.56
C THR A 185 10.22 26.80 -13.76
N LEU A 186 10.59 26.46 -14.99
CA LEU A 186 11.90 25.85 -15.28
C LEU A 186 13.02 26.88 -15.11
N LYS A 187 12.83 28.11 -15.57
CA LYS A 187 13.80 29.19 -15.35
C LYS A 187 13.90 29.55 -13.88
N ALA A 188 12.76 29.58 -13.17
CA ALA A 188 12.77 29.78 -11.73
C ALA A 188 13.54 28.68 -11.00
N TYR A 189 13.35 27.41 -11.40
CA TYR A 189 14.11 26.28 -10.84
C TYR A 189 15.62 26.45 -11.10
N GLU A 190 16.05 26.72 -12.34
CA GLU A 190 17.47 26.92 -12.69
C GLU A 190 18.13 28.06 -11.90
N LEU A 191 17.36 29.08 -11.55
CA LEU A 191 17.86 30.22 -10.76
C LEU A 191 17.97 29.91 -9.26
N LEU A 192 17.10 29.02 -8.72
CA LEU A 192 16.94 28.79 -7.29
C LEU A 192 17.44 27.41 -6.83
N GLU A 193 17.84 26.49 -7.72
CA GLU A 193 18.12 25.07 -7.43
C GLU A 193 19.10 24.84 -6.28
N ASP A 194 20.13 25.70 -6.12
CA ASP A 194 21.12 25.60 -5.04
C ASP A 194 20.57 25.95 -3.64
N TYR A 195 19.41 26.59 -3.59
CA TYR A 195 18.78 27.06 -2.35
C TYR A 195 17.60 26.16 -1.93
N ILE A 196 17.11 25.27 -2.80
CA ILE A 196 15.92 24.44 -2.56
C ILE A 196 16.22 23.39 -1.49
N GLU A 197 15.46 23.41 -0.39
CA GLU A 197 15.50 22.39 0.67
C GLU A 197 14.34 21.41 0.54
N TYR A 198 13.17 21.89 0.09
CA TYR A 198 12.03 21.03 -0.20
C TYR A 198 11.07 21.65 -1.22
N PHE A 199 10.16 20.82 -1.73
CA PHE A 199 9.15 21.20 -2.69
C PHE A 199 7.76 21.12 -2.08
N HIS A 200 6.90 22.10 -2.41
CA HIS A 200 5.46 21.89 -2.37
C HIS A 200 5.01 21.24 -3.67
N ILE A 201 4.25 20.15 -3.55
CA ILE A 201 3.72 19.44 -4.69
C ILE A 201 2.29 19.91 -4.93
N LYS A 202 2.19 20.84 -5.83
CA LYS A 202 0.99 21.52 -6.28
C LYS A 202 1.19 21.94 -7.74
N ASP A 203 0.14 22.01 -8.55
CA ASP A 203 0.22 22.45 -9.93
C ASP A 203 -0.93 23.40 -10.27
N ALA A 204 -0.76 24.21 -11.29
CA ALA A 204 -1.75 25.18 -11.72
C ALA A 204 -1.69 25.44 -13.22
N LEU A 205 -2.74 26.08 -13.78
CA LEU A 205 -2.83 26.44 -15.18
C LEU A 205 -2.54 27.94 -15.38
N TYR A 206 -1.71 28.29 -16.36
CA TYR A 206 -1.46 29.72 -16.73
C TYR A 206 -2.71 30.44 -17.22
N GLU A 207 -3.63 29.68 -17.87
CA GLU A 207 -4.80 30.27 -18.51
C GLU A 207 -5.73 30.97 -17.50
N ASN A 208 -5.91 30.39 -16.32
CA ASN A 208 -6.93 30.85 -15.38
C ASN A 208 -6.50 30.77 -13.90
N SER A 209 -5.22 30.46 -13.63
CA SER A 209 -4.65 30.26 -12.28
C SER A 209 -5.31 29.14 -11.48
N GLU A 210 -6.08 28.26 -12.12
CA GLU A 210 -6.75 27.14 -11.47
C GLU A 210 -5.73 26.11 -10.97
N VAL A 211 -5.88 25.67 -9.71
CA VAL A 211 -5.07 24.58 -9.14
C VAL A 211 -5.61 23.25 -9.62
N VAL A 212 -4.71 22.37 -10.08
CA VAL A 212 -4.98 21.05 -10.61
C VAL A 212 -4.04 20.03 -9.96
N PRO A 213 -4.34 18.71 -10.04
CA PRO A 213 -3.41 17.68 -9.58
C PRO A 213 -2.03 17.84 -10.23
N ALA A 214 -0.96 17.54 -9.48
CA ALA A 214 0.41 17.69 -9.97
C ALA A 214 0.65 16.89 -11.26
N GLY A 215 1.22 17.53 -12.27
CA GLY A 215 1.44 16.98 -13.60
C GLY A 215 0.30 17.20 -14.59
N GLU A 216 -0.84 17.72 -14.17
CA GLU A 216 -1.94 18.12 -15.04
C GLU A 216 -1.91 19.61 -15.40
N GLY A 217 -1.03 20.39 -14.73
CA GLY A 217 -0.87 21.82 -14.95
C GLY A 217 0.38 22.20 -15.75
N ASP A 218 0.68 23.49 -15.70
CA ASP A 218 1.78 24.13 -16.43
C ASP A 218 3.07 24.24 -15.58
N GLY A 219 3.03 23.80 -14.29
CA GLY A 219 4.13 23.94 -13.32
C GLY A 219 5.35 23.08 -13.63
N LYS A 220 5.29 22.14 -14.61
CA LYS A 220 6.41 21.29 -15.03
C LYS A 220 7.00 20.44 -13.89
N VAL A 221 6.17 20.01 -12.94
CA VAL A 221 6.57 19.31 -11.71
C VAL A 221 7.46 18.09 -12.02
N GLU A 222 7.07 17.22 -12.96
CA GLU A 222 7.85 16.05 -13.35
C GLU A 222 9.25 16.42 -13.87
N GLU A 223 9.34 17.43 -14.74
CA GLU A 223 10.62 17.85 -15.34
C GLU A 223 11.54 18.46 -14.29
N ILE A 224 11.01 19.27 -13.38
CA ILE A 224 11.75 19.87 -12.27
C ILE A 224 12.30 18.78 -11.34
N LEU A 225 11.48 17.82 -10.93
CA LEU A 225 11.91 16.74 -10.06
C LEU A 225 12.93 15.81 -10.73
N ARG A 226 12.83 15.57 -12.06
CA ARG A 226 13.86 14.86 -12.83
C ARG A 226 15.21 15.60 -12.86
N LYS A 227 15.19 16.92 -12.98
CA LYS A 227 16.41 17.74 -12.88
C LYS A 227 17.00 17.67 -11.48
N TYR A 228 16.15 17.83 -10.44
CA TYR A 228 16.60 17.75 -9.03
C TYR A 228 17.17 16.38 -8.66
N ASP A 229 16.66 15.29 -9.22
CA ASP A 229 17.18 13.93 -9.00
C ASP A 229 18.69 13.81 -9.26
N GLN A 230 19.23 14.63 -10.16
CA GLN A 230 20.66 14.62 -10.48
C GLN A 230 21.54 15.11 -9.33
N HIS A 231 20.99 15.87 -8.37
CA HIS A 231 21.72 16.30 -7.19
C HIS A 231 22.02 15.17 -6.20
N LYS A 232 21.31 14.03 -6.28
CA LYS A 232 21.49 12.84 -5.42
C LYS A 232 21.39 13.14 -3.92
N LYS A 233 20.59 14.14 -3.54
CA LYS A 233 20.37 14.57 -2.16
C LYS A 233 19.03 14.04 -1.65
N THR A 234 18.87 14.00 -0.32
CA THR A 234 17.56 13.81 0.30
C THR A 234 16.76 15.11 0.19
N VAL A 235 15.49 15.02 -0.22
CA VAL A 235 14.59 16.17 -0.36
C VAL A 235 13.17 15.77 0.07
N ILE A 236 12.44 16.70 0.68
CA ILE A 236 11.05 16.52 1.06
C ILE A 236 10.15 16.96 -0.11
N LEU A 237 9.20 16.10 -0.45
CA LEU A 237 8.07 16.41 -1.32
C LEU A 237 6.85 16.58 -0.42
N SER A 238 6.46 17.83 -0.16
CA SER A 238 5.34 18.14 0.73
C SER A 238 4.09 18.43 -0.10
N LEU A 239 3.09 17.58 0.02
CA LEU A 239 1.82 17.71 -0.69
C LEU A 239 1.03 18.91 -0.15
N GLU A 240 0.72 19.86 -1.01
CA GLU A 240 -0.15 21.01 -0.73
C GLU A 240 -1.28 21.08 -1.78
N PRO A 241 -2.35 20.26 -1.65
CA PRO A 241 -3.31 20.02 -2.73
C PRO A 241 -4.02 21.24 -3.26
N HIS A 242 -4.58 22.07 -2.39
CA HIS A 242 -5.49 23.18 -2.71
C HIS A 242 -6.58 22.82 -3.75
N LEU A 243 -6.99 21.55 -3.81
CA LEU A 243 -8.02 21.07 -4.75
C LEU A 243 -9.45 21.23 -4.20
N LYS A 244 -9.60 21.54 -2.92
CA LYS A 244 -10.87 21.78 -2.24
C LYS A 244 -10.69 22.81 -1.12
N VAL A 245 -11.64 23.74 -0.99
CA VAL A 245 -11.61 24.76 0.08
C VAL A 245 -11.66 24.07 1.45
N PHE A 246 -10.69 24.33 2.32
CA PHE A 246 -10.57 23.76 3.66
C PHE A 246 -10.68 24.84 4.75
N ALA A 247 -10.93 24.41 6.01
CA ALA A 247 -11.31 25.30 7.11
C ALA A 247 -10.25 26.35 7.48
N GLY A 248 -8.96 26.10 7.21
CA GLY A 248 -7.84 26.99 7.52
C GLY A 248 -7.50 28.00 6.41
N LEU A 249 -8.10 27.86 5.24
CA LEU A 249 -7.71 28.66 4.07
C LEU A 249 -7.87 30.16 4.27
N SER A 250 -8.97 30.60 4.88
CA SER A 250 -9.23 32.01 5.18
C SER A 250 -8.22 32.67 6.12
N ASN A 251 -7.42 31.88 6.84
CA ASN A 251 -6.37 32.38 7.73
C ASN A 251 -5.01 32.52 7.02
N LEU A 252 -4.91 32.04 5.79
CA LEU A 252 -3.65 31.98 5.03
C LEU A 252 -3.55 33.07 3.97
N GLU A 253 -4.65 33.71 3.61
CA GLU A 253 -4.73 34.63 2.47
C GLU A 253 -5.37 35.99 2.80
N ALA A 254 -5.01 37.01 2.04
CA ALA A 254 -5.67 38.30 2.09
C ALA A 254 -7.15 38.14 1.70
N GLU A 255 -8.06 38.84 2.40
CA GLU A 255 -9.51 38.68 2.26
C GLU A 255 -9.96 38.59 0.79
N GLY A 256 -10.43 37.42 0.36
CA GLY A 256 -11.28 37.28 -0.83
C GLY A 256 -10.63 36.77 -2.11
N GLU A 257 -9.33 36.44 -2.18
CA GLU A 257 -8.69 36.06 -3.45
C GLU A 257 -8.65 34.54 -3.71
N SER A 258 -8.39 33.68 -2.72
CA SER A 258 -8.17 32.27 -2.91
C SER A 258 -9.40 31.44 -3.26
N SER A 259 -10.57 31.82 -2.81
CA SER A 259 -11.82 31.12 -3.15
C SER A 259 -12.20 31.20 -4.64
N ARG A 260 -11.52 32.07 -5.41
CA ARG A 260 -11.74 32.21 -6.86
C ARG A 260 -10.91 31.22 -7.69
N GLU A 261 -9.81 30.72 -7.15
CA GLU A 261 -8.84 29.87 -7.85
C GLU A 261 -9.11 28.36 -7.63
N MET A 262 -10.00 28.01 -6.70
CA MET A 262 -10.39 26.63 -6.44
C MET A 262 -11.75 26.33 -7.08
N LYS A 263 -11.86 25.20 -7.78
CA LYS A 263 -13.17 24.67 -8.18
C LYS A 263 -13.94 24.27 -6.92
N VAL A 264 -14.82 25.13 -6.46
CA VAL A 264 -15.80 24.82 -5.40
C VAL A 264 -16.65 23.65 -5.90
N ASN A 265 -16.45 22.44 -5.35
CA ASN A 265 -17.17 21.20 -5.64
C ASN A 265 -16.61 20.26 -6.74
N ALA A 266 -15.34 20.35 -7.15
CA ALA A 266 -14.76 19.33 -8.05
C ALA A 266 -14.72 17.92 -7.40
N PHE A 267 -14.61 17.85 -6.06
CA PHE A 267 -14.52 16.60 -5.30
C PHE A 267 -15.62 16.53 -4.23
N ALA A 268 -16.18 15.33 -4.03
CA ALA A 268 -17.24 15.14 -3.05
C ALA A 268 -16.75 15.37 -1.61
N THR A 269 -15.55 14.89 -1.27
CA THR A 269 -14.95 15.00 0.06
C THR A 269 -13.52 15.56 0.03
N HIS A 270 -13.03 16.07 1.17
CA HIS A 270 -11.62 16.47 1.33
C HIS A 270 -10.69 15.27 1.25
N ALA A 271 -11.09 14.11 1.80
CA ALA A 271 -10.31 12.88 1.73
C ALA A 271 -10.11 12.41 0.27
N GLU A 272 -11.15 12.54 -0.58
CA GLU A 272 -11.05 12.24 -2.02
C GLU A 272 -10.07 13.18 -2.72
N SER A 273 -10.18 14.50 -2.53
CA SER A 273 -9.28 15.48 -3.15
C SER A 273 -7.83 15.28 -2.70
N PHE A 274 -7.62 14.98 -1.42
CA PHE A 274 -6.29 14.69 -0.85
C PHE A 274 -5.70 13.42 -1.45
N LYS A 275 -6.50 12.35 -1.59
CA LYS A 275 -6.07 11.12 -2.22
C LYS A 275 -5.66 11.34 -3.69
N VAL A 276 -6.47 12.05 -4.46
CA VAL A 276 -6.15 12.36 -5.87
C VAL A 276 -4.83 13.11 -5.98
N ALA A 277 -4.57 14.08 -5.11
CA ALA A 277 -3.30 14.80 -5.09
C ALA A 277 -2.11 13.89 -4.72
N ALA A 278 -2.27 13.01 -3.74
CA ALA A 278 -1.24 12.04 -3.37
C ALA A 278 -0.95 11.06 -4.51
N ASP A 279 -1.98 10.51 -5.15
CA ASP A 279 -1.83 9.61 -6.30
C ASP A 279 -1.12 10.30 -7.48
N ALA A 280 -1.40 11.59 -7.73
CA ALA A 280 -0.73 12.38 -8.76
C ALA A 280 0.77 12.60 -8.47
N MET A 281 1.12 12.90 -7.21
CA MET A 281 2.52 13.00 -6.77
C MET A 281 3.27 11.67 -6.99
N TYR A 282 2.68 10.56 -6.55
CA TYR A 282 3.28 9.24 -6.72
C TYR A 282 3.42 8.86 -8.20
N ALA A 283 2.43 9.16 -9.03
CA ALA A 283 2.52 8.90 -10.47
C ALA A 283 3.70 9.61 -11.14
N ILE A 284 4.09 10.79 -10.66
CA ILE A 284 5.29 11.50 -11.12
C ILE A 284 6.55 10.80 -10.63
N VAL A 285 6.63 10.46 -9.34
CA VAL A 285 7.81 9.80 -8.75
C VAL A 285 8.06 8.44 -9.39
N ASP A 286 7.01 7.66 -9.64
CA ASP A 286 7.09 6.35 -10.30
C ASP A 286 7.73 6.42 -11.72
N LYS A 287 7.50 7.51 -12.42
CA LYS A 287 8.16 7.75 -13.72
C LYS A 287 9.63 8.14 -13.58
N ILE A 288 10.04 8.69 -12.44
CA ILE A 288 11.43 9.09 -12.17
C ILE A 288 12.23 7.87 -11.67
N HIS A 289 11.68 7.08 -10.76
CA HIS A 289 12.32 5.96 -10.07
C HIS A 289 11.52 4.66 -10.16
N PRO A 290 11.30 4.07 -11.33
CA PRO A 290 10.60 2.78 -11.40
C PRO A 290 11.48 1.66 -10.84
N ILE A 291 10.85 0.74 -10.08
CA ILE A 291 11.46 -0.52 -9.65
C ILE A 291 11.82 -1.34 -10.90
N ARG A 292 13.08 -1.78 -11.03
CA ARG A 292 13.50 -2.72 -12.08
C ARG A 292 12.99 -4.10 -11.73
N PHE A 293 11.95 -4.55 -12.44
CA PHE A 293 11.20 -5.75 -12.08
C PHE A 293 11.54 -6.93 -12.97
N GLY A 294 11.70 -8.10 -12.36
CA GLY A 294 11.95 -9.37 -13.06
C GLY A 294 10.77 -10.34 -12.92
N VAL A 295 10.53 -11.17 -13.92
CA VAL A 295 9.55 -12.27 -13.88
C VAL A 295 10.28 -13.58 -14.04
N ILE A 296 10.18 -14.47 -13.05
CA ILE A 296 10.77 -15.80 -13.06
C ILE A 296 9.67 -16.85 -13.28
N GLY A 297 9.68 -17.53 -14.42
CA GLY A 297 8.63 -18.44 -14.86
C GLY A 297 7.63 -17.73 -15.79
N MET A 298 7.81 -17.86 -17.10
CA MET A 298 6.96 -17.27 -18.16
C MET A 298 5.87 -18.21 -18.65
N GLY A 299 5.28 -18.98 -17.70
CA GLY A 299 4.04 -19.71 -17.92
C GLY A 299 2.82 -18.79 -17.97
N ASN A 300 1.62 -19.35 -17.80
CA ASN A 300 0.37 -18.58 -17.83
C ASN A 300 0.37 -17.42 -16.81
N MET A 301 0.75 -17.69 -15.56
CA MET A 301 0.76 -16.66 -14.52
C MET A 301 1.81 -15.58 -14.75
N GLY A 302 3.07 -15.94 -15.02
CA GLY A 302 4.11 -14.96 -15.29
C GLY A 302 3.79 -14.06 -16.49
N THR A 303 3.22 -14.64 -17.55
CA THR A 303 2.75 -13.86 -18.71
C THR A 303 1.57 -12.94 -18.34
N SER A 304 0.65 -13.38 -17.50
CA SER A 304 -0.48 -12.57 -17.03
C SER A 304 0.00 -11.38 -16.18
N HIS A 305 0.94 -11.59 -15.26
CA HIS A 305 1.55 -10.51 -14.49
C HIS A 305 2.31 -9.52 -15.38
N ALA A 306 3.08 -10.03 -16.34
CA ALA A 306 3.79 -9.18 -17.30
C ALA A 306 2.82 -8.31 -18.11
N LYS A 307 1.71 -8.88 -18.60
CA LYS A 307 0.64 -8.14 -19.29
C LYS A 307 0.03 -7.06 -18.39
N SER A 308 -0.26 -7.36 -17.13
CA SER A 308 -0.84 -6.39 -16.19
C SER A 308 0.06 -5.17 -15.98
N ILE A 309 1.39 -5.37 -15.93
CA ILE A 309 2.37 -4.28 -15.84
C ILE A 309 2.41 -3.49 -17.16
N LEU A 310 2.42 -4.17 -18.31
CA LEU A 310 2.41 -3.54 -19.64
C LEU A 310 1.14 -2.73 -19.89
N ASP A 311 -0.01 -3.22 -19.44
CA ASP A 311 -1.31 -2.56 -19.57
C ASP A 311 -1.46 -1.35 -18.64
N GLY A 312 -0.42 -1.02 -17.83
CA GLY A 312 -0.46 0.09 -16.87
C GLY A 312 -1.34 -0.14 -15.64
N LYS A 313 -1.77 -1.39 -15.39
CA LYS A 313 -2.55 -1.75 -14.19
C LYS A 313 -1.70 -1.79 -12.92
N VAL A 314 -0.38 -1.90 -13.09
CA VAL A 314 0.62 -1.89 -12.01
C VAL A 314 1.53 -0.69 -12.20
N ARG A 315 1.62 0.14 -11.17
CA ARG A 315 2.44 1.36 -11.17
C ARG A 315 3.80 1.11 -10.49
N GLY A 316 4.73 2.04 -10.68
CA GLY A 316 6.02 2.04 -10.00
C GLY A 316 6.98 0.93 -10.42
N MET A 317 6.63 0.10 -11.40
CA MET A 317 7.45 -1.02 -11.86
C MET A 317 7.71 -0.96 -13.36
N LYS A 318 8.92 -1.38 -13.75
CA LYS A 318 9.30 -1.59 -15.16
C LYS A 318 9.94 -2.96 -15.31
N ILE A 319 9.39 -3.82 -16.17
CA ILE A 319 10.00 -5.12 -16.46
C ILE A 319 11.33 -4.88 -17.16
N THR A 320 12.43 -5.33 -16.56
CA THR A 320 13.79 -5.23 -17.08
C THR A 320 14.40 -6.59 -17.44
N ALA A 321 13.83 -7.67 -16.89
CA ALA A 321 14.30 -9.03 -17.15
C ALA A 321 13.17 -10.05 -17.00
N VAL A 322 13.28 -11.16 -17.73
CA VAL A 322 12.43 -12.35 -17.55
C VAL A 322 13.28 -13.61 -17.66
N ALA A 323 12.85 -14.68 -16.97
CA ALA A 323 13.53 -15.97 -17.01
C ALA A 323 12.55 -17.14 -17.15
N ASP A 324 12.90 -18.13 -17.96
CA ASP A 324 12.24 -19.44 -17.97
C ASP A 324 13.23 -20.50 -18.44
N ILE A 325 13.16 -21.70 -17.84
CA ILE A 325 13.99 -22.85 -18.23
C ILE A 325 13.58 -23.45 -19.58
N GLU A 326 12.36 -23.16 -20.05
CA GLU A 326 11.86 -23.59 -21.36
C GLU A 326 11.96 -22.44 -22.37
N PRO A 327 12.91 -22.48 -23.32
CA PRO A 327 13.10 -21.37 -24.28
C PRO A 327 11.85 -20.97 -25.06
N ALA A 328 10.95 -21.93 -25.31
CA ALA A 328 9.69 -21.67 -26.01
C ALA A 328 8.76 -20.69 -25.27
N LYS A 329 8.81 -20.66 -23.93
CA LYS A 329 8.02 -19.72 -23.11
C LYS A 329 8.57 -18.29 -23.17
N LEU A 330 9.83 -18.10 -23.55
CA LEU A 330 10.44 -16.78 -23.72
C LEU A 330 10.07 -16.10 -25.06
N GLU A 331 9.47 -16.83 -26.02
CA GLU A 331 9.11 -16.26 -27.34
C GLU A 331 8.11 -15.10 -27.22
N TRP A 332 7.12 -15.21 -26.32
CA TRP A 332 6.19 -14.12 -26.05
C TRP A 332 6.95 -12.86 -25.59
N SER A 333 7.93 -13.02 -24.72
CA SER A 333 8.72 -11.92 -24.17
C SER A 333 9.60 -11.24 -25.21
N LYS A 334 10.13 -11.97 -26.18
CA LYS A 334 10.90 -11.38 -27.29
C LYS A 334 10.08 -10.37 -28.09
N THR A 335 8.79 -10.66 -28.28
CA THR A 335 7.88 -9.80 -29.03
C THR A 335 7.35 -8.64 -28.20
N ASN A 336 6.93 -8.91 -26.96
CA ASN A 336 6.18 -7.94 -26.14
C ASN A 336 7.08 -7.14 -25.17
N LEU A 337 8.29 -7.61 -24.91
CA LEU A 337 9.27 -7.00 -23.99
C LEU A 337 10.66 -6.89 -24.67
N PRO A 338 10.78 -6.26 -25.86
CA PRO A 338 12.04 -6.26 -26.64
C PRO A 338 13.20 -5.57 -25.93
N TRP A 339 12.92 -4.78 -24.89
CA TRP A 339 13.93 -4.12 -24.06
C TRP A 339 14.38 -4.95 -22.86
N ALA A 340 13.63 -6.00 -22.47
CA ALA A 340 13.94 -6.81 -21.32
C ALA A 340 15.03 -7.85 -21.63
N LYS A 341 15.90 -8.12 -20.67
CA LYS A 341 16.89 -9.19 -20.79
C LYS A 341 16.23 -10.54 -20.54
N LEU A 342 16.60 -11.52 -21.36
CA LEU A 342 16.08 -12.88 -21.26
C LEU A 342 17.14 -13.78 -20.65
N TYR A 343 16.75 -14.60 -19.67
CA TYR A 343 17.60 -15.55 -18.97
C TYR A 343 17.01 -16.97 -19.06
N ASN A 344 17.89 -18.00 -19.04
CA ASN A 344 17.47 -19.39 -19.12
C ASN A 344 17.15 -20.01 -17.76
N SER A 345 17.40 -19.27 -16.68
CA SER A 345 17.05 -19.70 -15.31
C SER A 345 16.79 -18.51 -14.41
N GLY A 346 16.02 -18.73 -13.32
CA GLY A 346 15.84 -17.74 -12.26
C GLY A 346 17.16 -17.37 -11.60
N ASP A 347 18.07 -18.31 -11.47
CA ASP A 347 19.40 -18.11 -10.89
C ASP A 347 20.22 -17.08 -11.68
N GLU A 348 20.31 -17.26 -12.99
CA GLU A 348 21.01 -16.31 -13.88
C GLU A 348 20.41 -14.90 -13.77
N LEU A 349 19.08 -14.79 -13.71
CA LEU A 349 18.39 -13.51 -13.57
C LEU A 349 18.74 -12.84 -12.23
N LEU A 350 18.64 -13.57 -11.11
CA LEU A 350 18.89 -13.05 -9.78
C LEU A 350 20.35 -12.61 -9.56
N GLU A 351 21.31 -13.32 -10.17
CA GLU A 351 22.74 -12.99 -10.10
C GLU A 351 23.13 -11.84 -11.05
N SER A 352 22.27 -11.44 -11.98
CA SER A 352 22.59 -10.48 -13.04
C SER A 352 22.71 -9.01 -12.58
N GLY A 353 22.15 -8.64 -11.43
CA GLY A 353 22.10 -7.27 -10.91
C GLY A 353 21.23 -6.30 -11.72
N VAL A 354 20.38 -6.79 -12.63
CA VAL A 354 19.52 -5.94 -13.49
C VAL A 354 18.10 -5.75 -12.95
N VAL A 355 17.78 -6.36 -11.80
CA VAL A 355 16.49 -6.26 -11.13
C VAL A 355 16.65 -5.78 -9.69
N ASP A 356 15.65 -5.05 -9.19
CA ASP A 356 15.50 -4.64 -7.80
C ASP A 356 14.49 -5.54 -7.07
N ALA A 357 13.51 -6.05 -7.83
CA ALA A 357 12.46 -6.91 -7.33
C ALA A 357 12.06 -7.96 -8.38
N VAL A 358 11.52 -9.09 -7.92
CA VAL A 358 11.03 -10.16 -8.79
C VAL A 358 9.69 -10.72 -8.33
N ILE A 359 8.94 -11.30 -9.30
CA ILE A 359 7.88 -12.26 -9.03
C ILE A 359 8.32 -13.66 -9.42
N ILE A 360 8.04 -14.64 -8.57
CA ILE A 360 8.30 -16.07 -8.82
C ILE A 360 6.99 -16.75 -9.20
N CYS A 361 6.94 -17.28 -10.44
CA CYS A 361 5.77 -17.94 -11.04
C CYS A 361 6.11 -19.35 -11.53
N THR A 362 7.03 -20.00 -10.90
CA THR A 362 7.52 -21.36 -11.22
C THR A 362 6.65 -22.44 -10.59
N PRO A 363 6.88 -23.75 -10.83
CA PRO A 363 6.23 -24.83 -10.09
C PRO A 363 6.57 -24.81 -8.58
N HIS A 364 5.64 -25.28 -7.76
CA HIS A 364 5.55 -25.11 -6.32
C HIS A 364 6.83 -25.45 -5.52
N TYR A 365 7.51 -26.54 -5.87
CA TYR A 365 8.72 -26.99 -5.15
C TYR A 365 9.88 -26.00 -5.21
N SER A 366 9.96 -25.18 -6.28
CA SER A 366 11.06 -24.25 -6.47
C SER A 366 10.86 -22.88 -5.80
N HIS A 367 9.64 -22.57 -5.31
CA HIS A 367 9.35 -21.28 -4.70
C HIS A 367 10.30 -20.94 -3.53
N PRO A 368 10.47 -21.82 -2.49
CA PRO A 368 11.31 -21.48 -1.35
C PRO A 368 12.77 -21.24 -1.71
N GLU A 369 13.33 -22.05 -2.61
CA GLU A 369 14.73 -21.90 -3.02
C GLU A 369 14.95 -20.58 -3.75
N LEU A 370 14.07 -20.25 -4.70
CA LEU A 370 14.15 -18.99 -5.46
C LEU A 370 13.91 -17.77 -4.58
N VAL A 371 12.99 -17.83 -3.58
CA VAL A 371 12.80 -16.77 -2.60
C VAL A 371 14.07 -16.52 -1.81
N MET A 372 14.66 -17.57 -1.23
CA MET A 372 15.90 -17.45 -0.46
C MET A 372 17.04 -16.89 -1.32
N LYS A 373 17.12 -17.31 -2.59
CA LYS A 373 18.13 -16.82 -3.50
C LYS A 373 17.90 -15.35 -3.88
N ALA A 374 16.66 -14.92 -4.11
CA ALA A 374 16.34 -13.51 -4.35
C ALA A 374 16.80 -12.63 -3.18
N LEU A 375 16.41 -12.99 -1.95
CA LEU A 375 16.77 -12.24 -0.75
C LEU A 375 18.28 -12.18 -0.53
N SER A 376 19.01 -13.28 -0.73
CA SER A 376 20.47 -13.31 -0.60
C SER A 376 21.21 -12.48 -1.65
N ASN A 377 20.59 -12.24 -2.81
CA ASN A 377 21.11 -11.33 -3.84
C ASN A 377 20.66 -9.87 -3.64
N GLY A 378 19.99 -9.55 -2.51
CA GLY A 378 19.51 -8.20 -2.21
C GLY A 378 18.31 -7.78 -3.06
N VAL A 379 17.53 -8.72 -3.57
CA VAL A 379 16.36 -8.51 -4.44
C VAL A 379 15.08 -8.71 -3.63
N HIS A 380 14.14 -7.75 -3.72
CA HIS A 380 12.79 -7.88 -3.17
C HIS A 380 12.02 -8.95 -3.93
N VAL A 381 11.13 -9.68 -3.27
CA VAL A 381 10.47 -10.82 -3.88
C VAL A 381 8.99 -10.90 -3.51
N VAL A 382 8.14 -11.12 -4.50
CA VAL A 382 6.77 -11.61 -4.34
C VAL A 382 6.70 -13.02 -4.93
N SER A 383 6.20 -13.99 -4.15
CA SER A 383 6.04 -15.36 -4.62
C SER A 383 4.58 -15.66 -4.95
N GLU A 384 4.37 -16.35 -6.08
CA GLU A 384 3.09 -16.98 -6.33
C GLU A 384 2.77 -18.02 -5.24
N LYS A 385 1.48 -18.22 -5.04
CA LYS A 385 0.99 -19.29 -4.17
C LYS A 385 1.15 -20.68 -4.85
N PRO A 386 1.28 -21.74 -4.06
CA PRO A 386 1.51 -21.77 -2.62
C PRO A 386 2.94 -21.34 -2.26
N ALA A 387 3.19 -21.01 -0.99
CA ALA A 387 4.54 -20.63 -0.54
C ALA A 387 5.59 -21.73 -0.74
N GLY A 388 5.14 -22.98 -0.80
CA GLY A 388 5.91 -24.20 -1.04
C GLY A 388 4.98 -25.40 -0.96
N VAL A 389 5.52 -26.59 -0.96
CA VAL A 389 4.73 -27.84 -0.91
C VAL A 389 4.53 -28.34 0.52
N TYR A 390 5.51 -28.20 1.38
CA TYR A 390 5.46 -28.67 2.78
C TYR A 390 5.99 -27.63 3.76
N THR A 391 5.40 -27.62 4.95
CA THR A 391 5.64 -26.55 5.95
C THR A 391 7.09 -26.47 6.40
N LYS A 392 7.83 -27.56 6.51
CA LYS A 392 9.24 -27.57 6.90
C LYS A 392 10.08 -26.66 6.00
N GLN A 393 9.97 -26.80 4.67
CA GLN A 393 10.75 -25.97 3.74
C GLN A 393 10.32 -24.49 3.79
N VAL A 394 9.02 -24.22 4.02
CA VAL A 394 8.50 -22.84 4.11
C VAL A 394 8.90 -22.20 5.44
N ARG A 395 8.94 -22.93 6.54
CA ARG A 395 9.47 -22.45 7.81
C ARG A 395 10.96 -22.08 7.68
N GLU A 396 11.76 -22.97 7.06
CA GLU A 396 13.19 -22.70 6.79
C GLU A 396 13.39 -21.46 5.90
N MET A 397 12.54 -21.27 4.89
CA MET A 397 12.53 -20.07 4.05
C MET A 397 12.18 -18.80 4.87
N ASN A 398 11.17 -18.87 5.75
CA ASN A 398 10.80 -17.75 6.61
C ASN A 398 11.93 -17.37 7.58
N GLU A 399 12.51 -18.35 8.27
CA GLU A 399 13.69 -18.17 9.16
C GLU A 399 14.91 -17.59 8.40
N PHE A 400 15.04 -17.93 7.13
CA PHE A 400 16.06 -17.36 6.26
C PHE A 400 15.76 -15.91 5.91
N ALA A 401 14.50 -15.61 5.56
CA ALA A 401 14.05 -14.28 5.17
C ALA A 401 14.25 -13.22 6.28
N GLU A 402 14.08 -13.61 7.55
CA GLU A 402 14.30 -12.72 8.71
C GLU A 402 15.72 -12.13 8.79
N LYS A 403 16.69 -12.71 8.09
CA LYS A 403 18.08 -12.26 8.07
C LYS A 403 18.36 -11.12 7.08
N TYR A 404 17.37 -10.78 6.26
CA TYR A 404 17.52 -9.81 5.17
C TYR A 404 16.50 -8.68 5.31
N ASP A 405 16.91 -7.48 4.90
CA ASP A 405 16.10 -6.27 4.92
C ASP A 405 15.27 -6.06 3.64
N LYS A 406 15.12 -7.12 2.84
CA LYS A 406 14.36 -7.08 1.59
C LYS A 406 12.93 -7.56 1.79
N THR A 407 12.02 -6.90 1.11
CA THR A 407 10.60 -7.23 1.14
C THR A 407 10.37 -8.62 0.58
N PHE A 408 9.69 -9.46 1.35
CA PHE A 408 9.13 -10.72 0.90
C PHE A 408 7.61 -10.70 1.07
N ALA A 409 6.87 -10.94 -0.01
CA ALA A 409 5.40 -10.92 -0.04
C ALA A 409 4.84 -12.18 -0.72
N MET A 410 3.59 -12.53 -0.38
CA MET A 410 2.83 -13.61 -1.02
C MET A 410 1.77 -13.05 -1.98
N MET A 411 1.54 -13.75 -3.10
CA MET A 411 0.50 -13.42 -4.07
C MET A 411 -0.87 -13.96 -3.62
N PHE A 412 -1.40 -13.44 -2.52
CA PHE A 412 -2.75 -13.74 -2.04
C PHE A 412 -3.76 -12.70 -2.56
N ASN A 413 -4.03 -12.73 -3.87
CA ASN A 413 -4.87 -11.76 -4.57
C ASN A 413 -6.30 -11.67 -4.00
N GLN A 414 -6.86 -12.76 -3.47
CA GLN A 414 -8.21 -12.75 -2.90
C GLN A 414 -8.33 -11.86 -1.64
N ARG A 415 -7.24 -11.51 -0.98
CA ARG A 415 -7.24 -10.51 0.11
C ARG A 415 -7.52 -9.09 -0.39
N THR A 416 -7.45 -8.83 -1.71
CA THR A 416 -7.85 -7.54 -2.31
C THR A 416 -9.34 -7.48 -2.66
N ASN A 417 -10.05 -8.59 -2.62
CA ASN A 417 -11.49 -8.64 -2.89
C ASN A 417 -12.28 -7.94 -1.77
N CYS A 418 -13.07 -6.93 -2.15
CA CYS A 418 -13.87 -6.12 -1.22
C CYS A 418 -14.79 -6.93 -0.32
N VAL A 419 -15.31 -8.05 -0.80
CA VAL A 419 -16.20 -8.93 -0.05
C VAL A 419 -15.45 -9.59 1.12
N TYR A 420 -14.30 -10.21 0.86
CA TYR A 420 -13.52 -10.87 1.91
C TYR A 420 -12.88 -9.87 2.87
N ARG A 421 -12.45 -8.68 2.38
CA ARG A 421 -12.01 -7.58 3.25
C ARG A 421 -13.11 -7.13 4.21
N LYS A 422 -14.34 -6.99 3.70
CA LYS A 422 -15.48 -6.58 4.53
C LYS A 422 -15.87 -7.64 5.57
N ILE A 423 -15.82 -8.92 5.21
CA ILE A 423 -16.05 -10.02 6.17
C ILE A 423 -14.97 -9.98 7.28
N LYS A 424 -13.69 -9.82 6.90
CA LYS A 424 -12.57 -9.68 7.84
C LYS A 424 -12.78 -8.50 8.79
N GLU A 425 -13.13 -7.32 8.27
CA GLU A 425 -13.43 -6.12 9.06
C GLU A 425 -14.53 -6.39 10.12
N ILE A 426 -15.64 -7.03 9.70
CA ILE A 426 -16.74 -7.35 10.61
C ILE A 426 -16.30 -8.33 11.70
N VAL A 427 -15.54 -9.36 11.36
CA VAL A 427 -15.06 -10.36 12.33
C VAL A 427 -14.04 -9.73 13.29
N ASP A 428 -13.11 -8.94 12.78
CA ASP A 428 -12.07 -8.28 13.60
C ASP A 428 -12.63 -7.21 14.54
N SER A 429 -13.72 -6.56 14.17
CA SER A 429 -14.38 -5.55 14.99
C SER A 429 -14.87 -6.10 16.35
N LYS A 430 -15.05 -7.41 16.44
CA LYS A 430 -15.65 -8.11 17.59
C LYS A 430 -17.04 -7.58 18.00
N GLN A 431 -17.67 -6.75 17.21
CA GLN A 431 -18.99 -6.17 17.45
C GLN A 431 -20.04 -7.24 17.71
N TYR A 432 -19.94 -8.36 17.01
CA TYR A 432 -20.88 -9.48 17.09
C TYR A 432 -20.37 -10.65 17.92
N GLY A 433 -19.32 -10.42 18.73
CA GLY A 433 -18.70 -11.43 19.59
C GLY A 433 -17.77 -12.41 18.85
N GLU A 434 -17.46 -13.54 19.51
CA GLU A 434 -16.52 -14.52 18.99
C GLU A 434 -17.16 -15.47 17.96
N ILE A 435 -16.34 -16.01 17.07
CA ILE A 435 -16.73 -17.06 16.13
C ILE A 435 -17.11 -18.31 16.93
N ARG A 436 -18.22 -18.92 16.55
CA ARG A 436 -18.73 -20.18 17.10
C ARG A 436 -18.63 -21.33 16.09
N ARG A 437 -18.86 -21.01 14.80
CA ARG A 437 -18.83 -22.01 13.73
C ARG A 437 -18.49 -21.34 12.39
N VAL A 438 -17.73 -22.06 11.58
CA VAL A 438 -17.44 -21.70 10.20
C VAL A 438 -17.78 -22.88 9.28
N ASN A 439 -18.53 -22.63 8.20
CA ASN A 439 -18.77 -23.63 7.16
C ASN A 439 -18.42 -22.99 5.82
N TRP A 440 -17.50 -23.59 5.09
CA TRP A 440 -17.18 -23.17 3.74
C TRP A 440 -17.27 -24.33 2.77
N ILE A 441 -18.19 -24.25 1.84
CA ILE A 441 -18.30 -25.19 0.74
C ILE A 441 -17.90 -24.44 -0.52
N ILE A 442 -16.79 -24.87 -1.13
CA ILE A 442 -16.25 -24.31 -2.36
C ILE A 442 -15.88 -25.42 -3.35
N THR A 443 -16.83 -25.73 -4.23
CA THR A 443 -16.71 -26.81 -5.23
C THR A 443 -16.92 -26.26 -6.66
N ASP A 444 -16.85 -24.96 -6.85
CA ASP A 444 -16.95 -24.29 -8.16
C ASP A 444 -15.64 -24.30 -8.97
N TRP A 445 -14.70 -25.16 -8.57
CA TRP A 445 -13.42 -25.41 -9.23
C TRP A 445 -13.46 -26.48 -10.31
N TYR A 446 -14.60 -26.76 -10.95
CA TYR A 446 -14.70 -27.84 -11.94
C TYR A 446 -13.53 -27.81 -12.94
N ARG A 447 -12.88 -28.94 -13.09
CA ARG A 447 -11.80 -29.16 -14.06
C ARG A 447 -12.08 -30.40 -14.88
N THR A 448 -11.63 -30.41 -16.11
CA THR A 448 -11.67 -31.59 -16.97
C THR A 448 -10.36 -32.34 -16.90
N GLN A 449 -10.33 -33.60 -17.33
CA GLN A 449 -9.08 -34.36 -17.46
C GLN A 449 -8.06 -33.65 -18.36
N ALA A 450 -8.51 -32.89 -19.37
CA ALA A 450 -7.65 -32.10 -20.25
C ALA A 450 -6.83 -31.03 -19.50
N TYR A 451 -7.39 -30.42 -18.45
CA TYR A 451 -6.66 -29.51 -17.56
C TYR A 451 -5.49 -30.22 -16.87
N TYR A 452 -5.75 -31.37 -16.28
CA TYR A 452 -4.72 -32.14 -15.59
C TYR A 452 -3.66 -32.72 -16.55
N ASN A 453 -4.01 -32.95 -17.80
CA ASN A 453 -3.08 -33.38 -18.84
C ASN A 453 -2.23 -32.24 -19.41
N SER A 454 -2.57 -30.98 -19.13
CA SER A 454 -1.83 -29.81 -19.57
C SER A 454 -0.62 -29.53 -18.67
N GLY A 455 0.58 -29.87 -19.11
CA GLY A 455 1.82 -29.65 -18.37
C GLY A 455 2.33 -30.92 -17.62
N GLY A 456 3.62 -31.13 -17.67
CA GLY A 456 4.27 -32.34 -17.14
C GLY A 456 4.32 -32.41 -15.62
N TRP A 457 4.16 -31.30 -14.93
CA TRP A 457 4.26 -31.21 -13.48
C TRP A 457 2.92 -31.38 -12.77
N ARG A 458 1.77 -31.13 -13.47
CA ARG A 458 0.43 -31.21 -12.86
C ARG A 458 0.02 -32.63 -12.53
N ALA A 459 -0.89 -32.75 -11.55
CA ALA A 459 -1.57 -34.00 -11.17
C ALA A 459 -0.66 -35.14 -10.67
N THR A 460 0.56 -34.80 -10.23
CA THR A 460 1.53 -35.76 -9.70
C THR A 460 2.15 -35.28 -8.40
N TRP A 461 2.46 -36.20 -7.48
CA TRP A 461 3.13 -35.84 -6.23
C TRP A 461 4.53 -35.25 -6.47
N ILE A 462 5.27 -35.81 -7.43
CA ILE A 462 6.63 -35.36 -7.75
C ILE A 462 6.66 -33.96 -8.39
N GLY A 463 5.63 -33.58 -9.14
CA GLY A 463 5.60 -32.32 -9.88
C GLY A 463 4.82 -31.20 -9.19
N GLU A 464 3.63 -31.52 -8.70
CA GLU A 464 2.71 -30.56 -8.09
C GLU A 464 2.77 -30.57 -6.55
N GLY A 465 2.95 -31.77 -5.96
CA GLY A 465 3.08 -31.95 -4.52
C GLY A 465 1.75 -31.97 -3.75
N GLY A 466 0.63 -31.91 -4.45
CA GLY A 466 -0.74 -31.92 -3.95
C GLY A 466 -1.72 -31.49 -5.03
N GLY A 467 -3.00 -31.63 -4.78
CA GLY A 467 -4.07 -31.36 -5.73
C GLY A 467 -4.87 -30.10 -5.43
N VAL A 468 -6.18 -30.26 -5.21
CA VAL A 468 -7.10 -29.15 -5.01
C VAL A 468 -6.71 -28.26 -3.83
N LEU A 469 -6.15 -28.80 -2.76
CA LEU A 469 -5.71 -28.04 -1.59
C LEU A 469 -4.47 -27.18 -1.85
N LEU A 470 -3.60 -27.60 -2.79
CA LEU A 470 -2.34 -26.93 -3.05
C LEU A 470 -2.36 -26.05 -4.31
N ASN A 471 -3.29 -26.30 -5.23
CA ASN A 471 -3.38 -25.56 -6.50
C ASN A 471 -4.61 -24.64 -6.59
N GLN A 472 -5.85 -25.18 -6.45
CA GLN A 472 -7.08 -24.40 -6.60
C GLN A 472 -7.44 -23.65 -5.31
N SER A 473 -7.37 -24.29 -4.15
CA SER A 473 -7.86 -23.78 -2.87
C SER A 473 -6.84 -23.11 -1.93
N PRO A 474 -5.56 -22.83 -2.29
CA PRO A 474 -4.66 -22.11 -1.39
C PRO A 474 -5.19 -20.73 -0.99
N HIS A 475 -5.86 -20.02 -1.90
CA HIS A 475 -6.47 -18.73 -1.61
C HIS A 475 -7.58 -18.84 -0.56
N GLN A 476 -8.40 -19.89 -0.62
CA GLN A 476 -9.49 -20.09 0.34
C GLN A 476 -8.99 -20.58 1.67
N LEU A 477 -7.94 -21.43 1.71
CA LEU A 477 -7.28 -21.80 2.94
C LEU A 477 -6.59 -20.60 3.60
N ASP A 478 -5.99 -19.73 2.79
CA ASP A 478 -5.45 -18.46 3.26
C ASP A 478 -6.55 -17.57 3.84
N LEU A 479 -7.63 -17.30 3.10
CA LEU A 479 -8.76 -16.50 3.59
C LEU A 479 -9.41 -17.11 4.83
N TRP A 480 -9.52 -18.44 4.88
CA TRP A 480 -10.12 -19.13 6.03
C TRP A 480 -9.35 -18.84 7.31
N GLN A 481 -8.02 -19.00 7.30
CA GLN A 481 -7.20 -18.68 8.46
C GLN A 481 -7.08 -17.16 8.69
N TRP A 482 -7.02 -16.35 7.63
CA TRP A 482 -6.90 -14.90 7.73
C TRP A 482 -8.13 -14.26 8.39
N ILE A 483 -9.33 -14.75 8.07
CA ILE A 483 -10.60 -14.27 8.63
C ILE A 483 -10.88 -14.90 10.00
N CYS A 484 -10.68 -16.22 10.14
CA CYS A 484 -11.17 -16.98 11.29
C CYS A 484 -10.07 -17.39 12.29
N GLY A 485 -8.79 -17.13 11.97
CA GLY A 485 -7.64 -17.59 12.75
C GLY A 485 -7.26 -19.03 12.46
N MET A 486 -6.12 -19.46 13.00
CA MET A 486 -5.61 -20.82 12.82
C MET A 486 -6.35 -21.83 13.70
N PRO A 487 -6.76 -22.99 13.16
CA PRO A 487 -7.30 -24.08 13.97
C PRO A 487 -6.19 -24.71 14.81
N THR A 488 -6.58 -25.40 15.88
CA THR A 488 -5.69 -26.17 16.75
C THR A 488 -5.66 -27.66 16.39
N LYS A 489 -6.73 -28.15 15.76
CA LYS A 489 -6.85 -29.55 15.32
C LYS A 489 -7.58 -29.65 13.99
N VAL A 490 -7.18 -30.64 13.20
CA VAL A 490 -7.77 -30.95 11.89
C VAL A 490 -8.04 -32.45 11.79
N ARG A 491 -9.24 -32.79 11.30
CA ARG A 491 -9.61 -34.09 10.82
C ARG A 491 -10.07 -33.98 9.38
N ALA A 492 -9.48 -34.74 8.45
CA ALA A 492 -9.80 -34.60 7.04
C ALA A 492 -9.91 -35.96 6.31
N PHE A 493 -10.58 -35.90 5.17
CA PHE A 493 -10.71 -36.93 4.16
C PHE A 493 -10.32 -36.36 2.82
N CYS A 494 -9.13 -36.74 2.33
CA CYS A 494 -8.61 -36.34 1.01
C CYS A 494 -8.72 -37.58 0.10
N HIS A 495 -9.48 -37.45 -0.98
CA HIS A 495 -9.66 -38.52 -1.96
C HIS A 495 -8.77 -38.26 -3.16
N GLU A 496 -7.80 -39.16 -3.37
CA GLU A 496 -6.86 -39.15 -4.49
C GLU A 496 -7.52 -39.78 -5.72
N GLY A 497 -7.55 -39.06 -6.85
CA GLY A 497 -8.09 -39.58 -8.10
C GLY A 497 -9.55 -40.05 -8.02
N LYS A 498 -10.39 -39.39 -7.23
CA LYS A 498 -11.80 -39.77 -7.08
C LYS A 498 -12.62 -39.56 -8.34
N TRP A 499 -12.38 -38.43 -9.00
CA TRP A 499 -13.11 -37.95 -10.17
C TRP A 499 -12.27 -37.96 -11.45
N HIS A 500 -10.96 -37.89 -11.33
CA HIS A 500 -10.01 -37.78 -12.43
C HIS A 500 -8.93 -38.87 -12.35
N ASP A 501 -8.30 -39.15 -13.47
CA ASP A 501 -7.11 -40.00 -13.51
C ASP A 501 -5.88 -39.17 -13.12
N VAL A 502 -5.67 -39.02 -11.79
CA VAL A 502 -4.63 -38.21 -11.16
C VAL A 502 -4.10 -38.91 -9.91
N GLU A 503 -2.86 -38.61 -9.49
CA GLU A 503 -2.26 -39.18 -8.27
C GLU A 503 -2.63 -38.40 -7.01
N ILE A 504 -3.03 -37.16 -7.16
CA ILE A 504 -3.25 -36.16 -6.10
C ILE A 504 -4.74 -36.14 -5.71
N GLU A 505 -5.07 -35.42 -4.64
CA GLU A 505 -6.44 -35.28 -4.18
C GLU A 505 -7.22 -34.28 -5.08
N ASP A 506 -8.44 -34.67 -5.44
CA ASP A 506 -9.39 -33.89 -6.25
C ASP A 506 -10.75 -33.65 -5.56
N ASP A 507 -10.91 -34.19 -4.34
CA ASP A 507 -12.10 -34.07 -3.49
C ASP A 507 -11.68 -34.13 -2.01
N VAL A 508 -12.04 -33.12 -1.21
CA VAL A 508 -11.59 -32.96 0.17
C VAL A 508 -12.69 -32.46 1.08
N THR A 509 -12.77 -33.05 2.29
CA THR A 509 -13.57 -32.54 3.41
C THR A 509 -12.68 -32.41 4.64
N ILE A 510 -12.66 -31.23 5.26
CA ILE A 510 -11.91 -30.90 6.46
C ILE A 510 -12.88 -30.53 7.59
N TYR A 511 -12.68 -31.11 8.77
CA TYR A 511 -13.23 -30.62 10.04
C TYR A 511 -12.09 -30.03 10.88
N ALA A 512 -12.34 -28.86 11.49
CA ALA A 512 -11.36 -28.11 12.27
C ALA A 512 -11.91 -27.71 13.64
N GLU A 513 -11.05 -27.69 14.67
CA GLU A 513 -11.33 -27.15 16.01
C GLU A 513 -10.43 -25.93 16.30
N TYR A 514 -11.00 -24.91 16.92
CA TYR A 514 -10.33 -23.66 17.26
C TYR A 514 -10.07 -23.50 18.75
N PRO A 515 -9.13 -22.62 19.18
CA PRO A 515 -8.77 -22.46 20.59
C PRO A 515 -9.93 -22.08 21.50
N ASN A 516 -10.91 -21.33 20.99
CA ASN A 516 -12.10 -20.89 21.73
C ASN A 516 -13.25 -21.91 21.76
N GLY A 517 -13.01 -23.12 21.23
CA GLY A 517 -14.02 -24.19 21.11
C GLY A 517 -14.92 -24.08 19.88
N ALA A 518 -14.71 -23.10 19.02
CA ALA A 518 -15.38 -23.03 17.73
C ALA A 518 -14.99 -24.23 16.84
N THR A 519 -15.87 -24.52 15.88
CA THR A 519 -15.63 -25.60 14.90
C THR A 519 -15.75 -25.09 13.48
N GLY A 520 -15.02 -25.72 12.56
CA GLY A 520 -15.06 -25.38 11.14
C GLY A 520 -15.21 -26.60 10.24
N VAL A 521 -15.90 -26.42 9.11
CA VAL A 521 -15.97 -27.40 8.03
C VAL A 521 -15.58 -26.71 6.74
N PHE A 522 -14.67 -27.34 5.99
CA PHE A 522 -14.25 -26.88 4.66
C PHE A 522 -14.39 -28.03 3.66
N VAL A 523 -15.10 -27.81 2.57
CA VAL A 523 -15.31 -28.79 1.51
C VAL A 523 -14.88 -28.21 0.19
N THR A 524 -14.04 -28.91 -0.56
CA THR A 524 -13.59 -28.49 -1.88
C THR A 524 -13.48 -29.67 -2.83
N SER A 525 -13.80 -29.45 -4.09
CA SER A 525 -13.73 -30.47 -5.14
C SER A 525 -13.48 -29.84 -6.50
N THR A 526 -12.82 -30.56 -7.40
CA THR A 526 -12.69 -30.19 -8.82
C THR A 526 -13.61 -31.03 -9.72
N GLY A 527 -14.44 -31.91 -9.12
CA GLY A 527 -15.34 -32.81 -9.83
C GLY A 527 -16.81 -32.37 -9.88
N ASP A 528 -17.19 -31.29 -9.21
CA ASP A 528 -18.57 -30.83 -9.11
C ASP A 528 -18.96 -29.83 -10.22
N PHE A 529 -20.17 -30.03 -10.84
CA PHE A 529 -20.76 -29.06 -11.74
C PHE A 529 -22.30 -29.15 -11.75
N PRO A 530 -23.06 -28.02 -11.57
CA PRO A 530 -22.53 -26.75 -11.12
C PRO A 530 -22.01 -26.84 -9.68
N GLY A 531 -20.92 -26.15 -9.40
CA GLY A 531 -20.33 -26.10 -8.07
C GLY A 531 -21.05 -25.16 -7.10
N SER A 532 -20.57 -25.12 -5.87
CA SER A 532 -21.04 -24.20 -4.83
C SER A 532 -19.87 -23.36 -4.32
N ASN A 533 -20.13 -22.10 -3.98
CA ASN A 533 -19.23 -21.27 -3.19
C ASN A 533 -20.05 -20.53 -2.13
N ARG A 534 -20.08 -21.10 -0.91
CA ARG A 534 -20.86 -20.56 0.20
C ARG A 534 -20.04 -20.64 1.49
N LEU A 535 -19.74 -19.45 2.04
CA LEU A 535 -19.12 -19.27 3.34
C LEU A 535 -20.16 -18.82 4.37
N GLU A 536 -20.27 -19.53 5.49
CA GLU A 536 -21.10 -19.15 6.62
C GLU A 536 -20.23 -19.01 7.88
N ILE A 537 -20.33 -17.88 8.60
CA ILE A 537 -19.67 -17.63 9.87
C ILE A 537 -20.74 -17.31 10.91
N THR A 538 -20.90 -18.17 11.90
CA THR A 538 -21.77 -17.94 13.06
C THR A 538 -20.95 -17.29 14.15
N LEU A 539 -21.36 -16.10 14.56
CA LEU A 539 -20.86 -15.32 15.69
C LEU A 539 -21.82 -15.40 16.86
N ASP A 540 -21.46 -14.87 18.02
CA ASP A 540 -22.34 -14.89 19.19
C ASP A 540 -23.61 -14.03 19.01
N LYS A 541 -23.54 -12.90 18.28
CA LYS A 541 -24.65 -11.97 18.03
C LYS A 541 -24.99 -11.81 16.54
N ALA A 542 -24.44 -12.63 15.67
CA ALA A 542 -24.76 -12.56 14.24
C ALA A 542 -24.44 -13.86 13.50
N LYS A 543 -24.97 -13.97 12.26
CA LYS A 543 -24.53 -14.93 11.27
C LYS A 543 -24.19 -14.18 9.98
N LEU A 544 -22.99 -14.37 9.46
CA LEU A 544 -22.58 -13.91 8.12
C LEU A 544 -22.76 -15.06 7.12
N VAL A 545 -23.31 -14.73 5.97
CA VAL A 545 -23.40 -15.64 4.80
C VAL A 545 -22.84 -14.92 3.59
N CYS A 546 -21.82 -15.51 2.98
CA CYS A 546 -21.26 -15.02 1.72
C CYS A 546 -21.53 -16.05 0.62
N GLU A 547 -22.12 -15.62 -0.48
CA GLU A 547 -22.42 -16.45 -1.63
C GLU A 547 -21.59 -16.01 -2.83
N LYS A 548 -20.96 -16.99 -3.49
CA LYS A 548 -20.12 -16.84 -4.70
C LYS A 548 -18.95 -15.86 -4.57
N GLY A 549 -18.59 -15.45 -3.34
CA GLY A 549 -17.59 -14.40 -3.14
C GLY A 549 -18.04 -13.01 -3.62
N GLU A 550 -19.34 -12.78 -3.79
CA GLU A 550 -19.92 -11.57 -4.38
C GLU A 550 -20.84 -10.82 -3.43
N LYS A 551 -21.62 -11.55 -2.62
CA LYS A 551 -22.68 -10.99 -1.77
C LYS A 551 -22.51 -11.41 -0.33
N ILE A 552 -22.64 -10.45 0.61
CA ILE A 552 -22.66 -10.70 2.06
C ILE A 552 -24.04 -10.40 2.61
N THR A 553 -24.63 -11.38 3.31
CA THR A 553 -25.84 -11.19 4.11
C THR A 553 -25.46 -11.34 5.60
N LEU A 554 -25.76 -10.33 6.40
CA LEU A 554 -25.61 -10.33 7.85
C LEU A 554 -26.98 -10.53 8.50
N TYR A 555 -27.11 -11.57 9.27
CA TYR A 555 -28.24 -11.82 10.16
C TYR A 555 -27.86 -11.33 11.56
N GLU A 556 -28.26 -10.11 11.90
CA GLU A 556 -27.96 -9.48 13.21
C GLU A 556 -28.99 -9.90 14.24
N LEU A 557 -28.55 -10.57 15.30
CA LEU A 557 -29.40 -11.08 16.38
C LEU A 557 -29.68 -9.96 17.41
N GLU A 558 -30.90 -9.92 17.93
CA GLU A 558 -31.27 -8.96 19.01
C GLU A 558 -30.64 -9.32 20.34
N GLU A 559 -30.24 -10.59 20.54
CA GLU A 559 -29.68 -11.10 21.80
C GLU A 559 -28.42 -11.96 21.50
N SER A 560 -27.55 -12.09 22.51
CA SER A 560 -26.42 -13.00 22.49
C SER A 560 -26.90 -14.45 22.52
N LEU A 561 -26.36 -15.29 21.64
CA LEU A 561 -26.59 -16.74 21.67
C LEU A 561 -26.15 -17.35 23.01
N THR A 562 -25.04 -16.90 23.57
CA THR A 562 -24.52 -17.39 24.84
C THR A 562 -25.45 -17.06 25.99
N GLU A 563 -25.93 -15.83 26.08
CA GLU A 563 -26.86 -15.36 27.13
C GLU A 563 -28.21 -16.05 26.96
N ASN A 564 -28.79 -16.07 25.77
CA ASN A 564 -30.08 -16.69 25.52
C ASN A 564 -30.08 -18.20 25.84
N ILE A 565 -29.04 -18.93 25.48
CA ILE A 565 -28.90 -20.39 25.79
C ILE A 565 -28.86 -20.62 27.32
N ALA A 566 -28.21 -19.70 28.06
CA ALA A 566 -28.03 -19.87 29.50
C ALA A 566 -29.29 -19.43 30.33
N GLU A 567 -29.98 -18.38 29.86
CA GLU A 567 -30.97 -17.67 30.70
C GLU A 567 -32.41 -17.86 30.24
N CYS A 568 -32.65 -18.30 29.00
CA CYS A 568 -34.01 -18.43 28.48
C CYS A 568 -34.74 -19.65 29.07
N GLU A 569 -35.86 -19.41 29.73
CA GLU A 569 -36.67 -20.46 30.31
C GLU A 569 -37.53 -21.22 29.28
N ASN A 570 -37.67 -20.69 28.06
CA ASN A 570 -38.43 -21.34 27.00
C ASN A 570 -37.53 -22.29 26.20
N GLY A 571 -37.69 -23.59 26.33
CA GLY A 571 -36.90 -24.60 25.64
C GLY A 571 -36.99 -24.58 24.10
N PHE A 572 -37.91 -23.82 23.53
CA PHE A 572 -38.12 -23.65 22.07
C PHE A 572 -38.09 -22.17 21.65
N ALA A 573 -37.33 -21.34 22.37
CA ALA A 573 -37.19 -19.94 22.05
C ALA A 573 -36.59 -19.71 20.68
N THR A 574 -36.98 -18.59 20.07
CA THR A 574 -36.36 -18.06 18.85
C THR A 574 -35.82 -16.67 19.16
N ILE A 575 -34.65 -16.35 18.67
CA ILE A 575 -34.08 -15.00 18.80
C ILE A 575 -34.49 -14.21 17.55
N PRO A 576 -35.12 -13.05 17.69
CA PRO A 576 -35.39 -12.17 16.57
C PRO A 576 -34.07 -11.70 15.93
N TYR A 577 -34.11 -11.50 14.64
CA TYR A 577 -32.95 -11.01 13.89
C TYR A 577 -33.36 -10.06 12.77
N LYS A 578 -32.40 -9.23 12.34
CA LYS A 578 -32.50 -8.41 11.13
C LYS A 578 -31.62 -9.01 10.06
N GLU A 579 -32.16 -9.10 8.84
CA GLU A 579 -31.41 -9.45 7.66
C GLU A 579 -30.92 -8.17 6.97
N ILE A 580 -29.62 -8.05 6.80
CA ILE A 580 -28.93 -6.86 6.27
C ILE A 580 -28.04 -7.31 5.11
N GLU A 581 -28.26 -6.75 3.95
CA GLU A 581 -27.30 -6.85 2.85
C GLU A 581 -26.15 -5.89 3.14
N VAL A 582 -24.92 -6.43 3.23
CA VAL A 582 -23.74 -5.63 3.61
C VAL A 582 -23.11 -5.03 2.37
N GLU A 583 -23.05 -3.70 2.32
CA GLU A 583 -22.39 -2.97 1.25
C GLU A 583 -20.86 -3.06 1.38
N THR A 584 -20.18 -3.06 0.24
CA THR A 584 -18.73 -3.03 0.11
C THR A 584 -18.30 -1.79 -0.69
N ASP A 585 -17.01 -1.49 -0.73
CA ASP A 585 -16.47 -0.42 -1.57
C ASP A 585 -16.40 -0.76 -3.07
N GLY A 586 -16.73 -2.01 -3.44
CA GLY A 586 -16.70 -2.51 -4.82
C GLY A 586 -15.31 -2.70 -5.42
N ILE A 587 -14.22 -2.41 -4.66
CA ILE A 587 -12.83 -2.52 -5.15
C ILE A 587 -12.40 -3.99 -5.13
N ASN A 588 -11.98 -4.51 -6.29
CA ASN A 588 -11.54 -5.88 -6.48
C ASN A 588 -10.33 -5.96 -7.43
N ASP A 589 -9.19 -5.47 -6.98
CA ASP A 589 -7.99 -5.27 -7.81
C ASP A 589 -7.21 -6.55 -8.10
N GLN A 590 -7.49 -7.63 -7.40
CA GLN A 590 -6.89 -8.95 -7.61
C GLN A 590 -5.33 -8.90 -7.66
N HIS A 591 -4.70 -9.56 -8.63
CA HIS A 591 -3.24 -9.62 -8.78
C HIS A 591 -2.58 -8.24 -8.95
N PRO A 592 -3.11 -7.31 -9.79
CA PRO A 592 -2.60 -5.94 -9.83
C PRO A 592 -2.62 -5.24 -8.47
N GLY A 593 -3.63 -5.47 -7.64
CA GLY A 593 -3.73 -4.90 -6.29
C GLY A 593 -2.57 -5.35 -5.38
N VAL A 594 -2.19 -6.63 -5.42
CA VAL A 594 -1.05 -7.14 -4.66
C VAL A 594 0.27 -6.57 -5.18
N LEU A 595 0.46 -6.51 -6.51
CA LEU A 595 1.67 -5.93 -7.11
C LEU A 595 1.79 -4.43 -6.84
N ASN A 596 0.68 -3.68 -6.87
CA ASN A 596 0.67 -2.28 -6.50
C ASN A 596 1.05 -2.08 -5.03
N ALA A 597 0.48 -2.86 -4.09
CA ALA A 597 0.84 -2.79 -2.69
C ALA A 597 2.31 -3.18 -2.45
N PHE A 598 2.83 -4.15 -3.19
CA PHE A 598 4.25 -4.54 -3.13
C PHE A 598 5.17 -3.44 -3.64
N SER A 599 4.82 -2.79 -4.77
CA SER A 599 5.52 -1.62 -5.29
C SER A 599 5.52 -0.46 -4.29
N ASP A 600 4.33 -0.13 -3.78
CA ASP A 600 4.15 0.97 -2.83
C ASP A 600 4.89 0.71 -1.51
N HIS A 601 4.97 -0.55 -1.07
CA HIS A 601 5.78 -0.93 0.09
C HIS A 601 7.27 -0.64 -0.13
N ILE A 602 7.82 -1.04 -1.28
CA ILE A 602 9.23 -0.83 -1.62
C ILE A 602 9.55 0.66 -1.76
N LEU A 603 8.67 1.42 -2.41
CA LEU A 603 8.90 2.84 -2.71
C LEU A 603 8.56 3.76 -1.54
N TYR A 604 7.53 3.44 -0.76
CA TYR A 604 6.90 4.36 0.20
C TYR A 604 6.74 3.78 1.60
N GLY A 605 7.02 2.48 1.82
CA GLY A 605 6.89 1.84 3.13
C GLY A 605 5.44 1.57 3.56
N THR A 606 4.47 1.54 2.63
CA THR A 606 3.07 1.22 2.94
C THR A 606 2.89 -0.24 3.32
N PRO A 607 1.83 -0.64 4.04
CA PRO A 607 1.60 -2.03 4.39
C PRO A 607 1.43 -2.94 3.17
N LEU A 608 1.95 -4.17 3.26
CA LEU A 608 1.70 -5.23 2.29
C LEU A 608 0.26 -5.79 2.41
N ILE A 609 -0.25 -6.37 1.33
CA ILE A 609 -1.51 -7.15 1.37
C ILE A 609 -1.30 -8.46 2.13
N ALA A 610 -0.16 -9.11 1.91
CA ALA A 610 0.24 -10.33 2.60
C ALA A 610 1.76 -10.38 2.73
N GLU A 611 2.25 -10.47 3.96
CA GLU A 611 3.67 -10.69 4.21
C GLU A 611 4.07 -12.11 3.78
N GLY A 612 5.32 -12.28 3.35
CA GLY A 612 5.82 -13.57 2.90
C GLY A 612 5.70 -14.67 3.95
N ALA A 613 5.97 -14.31 5.21
CA ALA A 613 5.88 -15.25 6.34
C ALA A 613 4.48 -15.86 6.55
N GLU A 614 3.42 -15.17 6.13
CA GLU A 614 2.05 -15.66 6.25
C GLU A 614 1.74 -16.84 5.32
N GLY A 615 2.56 -17.06 4.29
CA GLY A 615 2.39 -18.13 3.32
C GLY A 615 2.35 -19.55 3.92
N ILE A 616 2.91 -19.74 5.11
CA ILE A 616 2.90 -21.02 5.83
C ILE A 616 1.53 -21.37 6.40
N ASN A 617 0.67 -20.40 6.71
CA ASN A 617 -0.56 -20.63 7.47
C ASN A 617 -1.58 -21.49 6.71
N GLY A 618 -1.96 -21.09 5.50
CA GLY A 618 -2.86 -21.89 4.66
C GLY A 618 -2.24 -23.25 4.28
N LEU A 619 -0.93 -23.26 4.03
CA LEU A 619 -0.18 -24.49 3.75
C LEU A 619 -0.18 -25.45 4.96
N MET A 620 -0.08 -24.95 6.19
CA MET A 620 -0.17 -25.75 7.41
C MET A 620 -1.51 -26.49 7.51
N ILE A 621 -2.62 -25.84 7.15
CA ILE A 621 -3.95 -26.46 7.13
C ILE A 621 -4.00 -27.54 6.04
N SER A 622 -3.48 -27.26 4.84
CA SER A 622 -3.39 -28.23 3.73
C SER A 622 -2.58 -29.47 4.13
N ASN A 623 -1.38 -29.27 4.68
CA ASN A 623 -0.52 -30.38 5.11
C ASN A 623 -1.13 -31.16 6.29
N ALA A 624 -1.82 -30.49 7.23
CA ALA A 624 -2.57 -31.16 8.29
C ALA A 624 -3.71 -32.02 7.76
N ALA A 625 -4.41 -31.57 6.72
CA ALA A 625 -5.46 -32.32 6.06
C ALA A 625 -4.94 -33.57 5.38
N HIS A 626 -3.85 -33.50 4.62
CA HIS A 626 -3.20 -34.67 4.04
C HIS A 626 -2.70 -35.64 5.12
N LEU A 627 -1.97 -35.14 6.13
CA LEU A 627 -1.46 -35.98 7.23
C LEU A 627 -2.59 -36.70 7.96
N SER A 628 -3.70 -36.00 8.24
CA SER A 628 -4.89 -36.56 8.86
C SER A 628 -5.52 -37.66 8.00
N SER A 629 -5.62 -37.44 6.70
CA SER A 629 -6.18 -38.41 5.76
C SER A 629 -5.29 -39.66 5.63
N TRP A 630 -3.96 -39.49 5.46
CA TRP A 630 -3.00 -40.57 5.30
C TRP A 630 -2.87 -41.45 6.55
N THR A 631 -2.88 -40.81 7.74
CA THR A 631 -2.78 -41.52 9.01
C THR A 631 -4.11 -42.02 9.58
N ASN A 632 -5.22 -41.52 9.03
CA ASN A 632 -6.57 -41.74 9.57
C ASN A 632 -6.71 -41.27 11.03
N GLU A 633 -6.05 -40.15 11.39
CA GLU A 633 -6.01 -39.60 12.76
C GLU A 633 -6.42 -38.10 12.75
N THR A 634 -6.83 -37.58 13.91
CA THR A 634 -6.93 -36.15 14.12
C THR A 634 -5.54 -35.59 14.37
N VAL A 635 -5.16 -34.55 13.61
CA VAL A 635 -3.84 -33.92 13.66
C VAL A 635 -3.93 -32.60 14.45
N THR A 636 -2.99 -32.39 15.38
CA THR A 636 -2.83 -31.12 16.11
C THR A 636 -1.89 -30.19 15.33
N LEU A 637 -2.21 -28.90 15.31
CA LEU A 637 -1.37 -27.88 14.69
C LEU A 637 -0.56 -27.14 15.78
N PRO A 638 0.72 -26.78 15.50
CA PRO A 638 1.48 -27.11 14.29
C PRO A 638 1.70 -28.62 14.13
N ILE A 639 1.81 -29.09 12.90
CA ILE A 639 1.96 -30.51 12.57
C ILE A 639 3.36 -31.05 12.88
N ASP A 640 3.50 -32.37 12.96
CA ASP A 640 4.79 -33.06 12.88
C ASP A 640 5.31 -32.98 11.42
N GLU A 641 6.19 -32.01 11.17
CA GLU A 641 6.72 -31.69 9.83
C GLU A 641 7.59 -32.81 9.26
N ASP A 642 8.32 -33.51 10.11
CA ASP A 642 9.16 -34.64 9.67
C ASP A 642 8.30 -35.86 9.26
N LYS A 643 7.28 -36.19 10.05
CA LYS A 643 6.31 -37.24 9.70
C LYS A 643 5.57 -36.91 8.40
N PHE A 644 5.16 -35.65 8.22
CA PHE A 644 4.53 -35.22 6.97
C PHE A 644 5.48 -35.38 5.79
N TYR A 645 6.72 -34.89 5.92
CA TYR A 645 7.74 -34.98 4.87
C TYR A 645 8.03 -36.43 4.46
N ASP A 646 8.20 -37.33 5.43
CA ASP A 646 8.48 -38.73 5.15
C ASP A 646 7.35 -39.37 4.33
N LEU A 647 6.08 -39.18 4.74
CA LEU A 647 4.92 -39.70 4.02
C LEU A 647 4.76 -39.05 2.62
N LEU A 648 5.04 -37.75 2.47
CA LEU A 648 5.05 -37.09 1.17
C LEU A 648 6.13 -37.71 0.27
N MET A 649 7.33 -37.98 0.79
CA MET A 649 8.41 -38.60 0.01
C MET A 649 8.11 -40.04 -0.41
N GLU A 650 7.35 -40.81 0.36
CA GLU A 650 6.82 -42.11 -0.06
C GLU A 650 5.89 -41.94 -1.28
N LYS A 651 5.01 -40.95 -1.26
CA LYS A 651 4.13 -40.63 -2.39
C LYS A 651 4.94 -40.19 -3.63
N VAL A 652 5.92 -39.31 -3.43
CA VAL A 652 6.83 -38.86 -4.50
C VAL A 652 7.61 -40.01 -5.11
N ALA A 653 8.11 -40.94 -4.30
CA ALA A 653 8.85 -42.13 -4.77
C ALA A 653 7.98 -43.06 -5.62
N SER A 654 6.68 -43.11 -5.38
CA SER A 654 5.71 -43.91 -6.15
C SER A 654 5.12 -43.17 -7.36
N SER A 655 5.35 -41.87 -7.45
CA SER A 655 4.81 -40.96 -8.51
C SER A 655 5.43 -41.27 -9.88
N LYS A 656 4.59 -41.21 -10.93
CA LYS A 656 5.02 -41.48 -12.30
C LYS A 656 5.11 -40.21 -13.09
N ALA A 657 6.23 -39.99 -13.77
CA ALA A 657 6.34 -38.88 -14.72
C ALA A 657 5.35 -39.09 -15.89
N LYS A 658 4.68 -38.02 -16.31
CA LYS A 658 3.71 -38.06 -17.42
C LYS A 658 4.43 -38.25 -18.75
N GLU A 659 4.01 -39.27 -19.54
CA GLU A 659 4.60 -39.59 -20.81
C GLU A 659 4.05 -38.77 -21.99
N ASN A 660 2.82 -38.22 -21.89
CA ASN A 660 2.13 -37.51 -22.98
C ASN A 660 1.66 -36.12 -22.54
N VAL A 661 2.56 -35.13 -22.58
CA VAL A 661 2.26 -33.75 -22.20
C VAL A 661 1.80 -32.95 -23.40
N VAL A 662 0.54 -32.47 -23.39
CA VAL A 662 0.06 -31.51 -24.39
C VAL A 662 0.22 -30.10 -23.81
N SER A 663 1.28 -29.41 -24.21
CA SER A 663 1.47 -27.99 -23.87
C SER A 663 0.45 -27.15 -24.65
N LYS A 664 -0.64 -26.71 -24.00
CA LYS A 664 -1.52 -25.66 -24.53
C LYS A 664 -1.40 -24.45 -23.62
N VAL A 665 -1.01 -23.31 -24.18
CA VAL A 665 -1.16 -22.01 -23.52
C VAL A 665 -2.65 -21.67 -23.55
N THR A 666 -3.26 -21.50 -22.38
CA THR A 666 -4.65 -21.04 -22.26
C THR A 666 -4.62 -19.51 -22.33
N GLU A 667 -5.18 -18.93 -23.39
CA GLU A 667 -5.18 -17.47 -23.60
C GLU A 667 -6.15 -16.73 -22.65
N ASP A 668 -7.19 -17.37 -22.18
CA ASP A 668 -8.18 -16.82 -21.25
C ASP A 668 -8.10 -17.48 -19.86
N MET A 669 -7.66 -16.69 -18.88
CA MET A 669 -7.54 -17.09 -17.47
C MET A 669 -8.70 -16.55 -16.61
N SER A 670 -9.68 -15.87 -17.20
CA SER A 670 -10.79 -15.21 -16.47
C SER A 670 -11.65 -16.16 -15.63
N SER A 671 -11.67 -17.46 -15.98
CA SER A 671 -12.41 -18.50 -15.25
C SER A 671 -11.58 -19.24 -14.19
N THR A 672 -10.35 -18.79 -13.90
CA THR A 672 -9.45 -19.44 -12.95
C THR A 672 -9.36 -18.75 -11.60
N PHE A 673 -10.14 -17.68 -11.40
CA PHE A 673 -10.11 -16.86 -10.18
C PHE A 673 -11.48 -16.67 -9.57
#